data_f6da100f55caa2fc91a69ae49d0711df
#
_entry.id   f6da100f55caa2fc91a69ae49d0711df
#
_cell.length_a   1.000
_cell.length_b   1.000
_cell.length_c   1.000
_cell.angle_alpha   90.00
_cell.angle_beta   90.00
_cell.angle_gamma   90.00
#
_symmetry.space_group_name_H-M   'P 1'
#
loop_
_entity.id
_entity.type
_entity.pdbx_description
1 polymer ?
#
loop_
_entity_poly.entity_id
_entity_poly.type
_entity_poly.pdbx_seq_one_letter_code
_entity_poly.pdbx_strand_id
1 'polypeptide(L)'
;MTVTDSAEAYPPASSTPVRDSRALTPATRDTTSFLGVLVGMAAATIGGGLVTLIAWFVFKQVSLPAFNTSMVTRGLSTAGIVATVVIVAGLLYLWVKRGVHGKGPLTWLTVAVAYLSPALIVISSVGMPLSATKLWLQGIQVDQVFRTQFLTRMTVEGGYADMNYADMPTFYPMGWFWLGGRMANLLGLQGWEAFQPWSLVSISMACCLLVPVWQRLTGSLPLGTAIALTTTALTLTLAVEEPYSAVIALGVPAAAIMCSRAFHGSWGSTAGLLVFLGISATFYTLFTGAIAITVVSFVALVTAIVERSFKPIVRLIVIGCGSLAIAAIAWGPYILAVLRADFPTEAAAQHYLPAEGTEVPVPFLAPSLVGLLCLIGIVYLIIRVKNVHLRTLGWALMGVYLWIVASMVLPLVGTTLLGFRLEILVVLIMATAGVLGLAHLYEQYRTREYLAAVVTVITALAGIFYMQEIPAEHQTAIDNAYSDTDGNGERADQFPADSARYYSEIDEFFQSHDADVVMTDEKLFMAYHPYYGFNAFTSHYANPLGQFSQRNAEMSAWAEGSWEQSPQEFVDTLENNPWDVPNAMIFRGDIESPDDGYKQHLAVDIFPNQPNVRYDAILFDPEVFDDPELWDVEQIGPFVVVARVN
;
A
#
# COMPACT_ATOMS: atom_id res chain seq x y z
N MET A 1 56.05 35.42 -64.19
CA MET A 1 54.61 35.11 -64.24
C MET A 1 54.40 33.94 -63.29
N THR A 2 54.11 34.23 -62.01
CA THR A 2 53.92 33.28 -60.95
C THR A 2 52.42 33.28 -60.59
N VAL A 3 51.77 32.18 -60.85
CA VAL A 3 50.37 31.96 -60.50
C VAL A 3 50.35 31.44 -59.08
N THR A 4 49.76 32.22 -58.18
CA THR A 4 49.48 31.80 -56.80
C THR A 4 48.08 31.14 -56.73
N ASP A 5 48.08 29.86 -56.40
CA ASP A 5 46.90 29.04 -56.16
C ASP A 5 46.40 29.29 -54.72
N SER A 6 45.24 29.92 -54.57
CA SER A 6 44.60 30.14 -53.32
C SER A 6 43.62 28.97 -53.04
N ALA A 7 44.04 28.01 -52.22
CA ALA A 7 43.18 26.96 -51.72
C ALA A 7 42.21 27.56 -50.68
N GLU A 8 40.92 27.65 -51.00
CA GLU A 8 39.86 27.92 -50.07
C GLU A 8 39.74 26.76 -49.06
N ALA A 9 40.03 27.08 -47.78
CA ALA A 9 39.84 26.16 -46.71
C ALA A 9 38.33 26.01 -46.42
N TYR A 10 37.76 24.82 -46.66
CA TYR A 10 36.43 24.45 -46.19
C TYR A 10 36.37 24.50 -44.65
N PRO A 11 35.34 25.12 -44.04
CA PRO A 11 35.18 25.08 -42.61
C PRO A 11 34.88 23.63 -42.15
N PRO A 12 35.42 23.19 -41.00
CA PRO A 12 35.18 21.84 -40.50
C PRO A 12 33.69 21.60 -40.28
N ALA A 13 33.20 20.48 -40.79
CA ALA A 13 31.84 20.02 -40.61
C ALA A 13 31.46 20.09 -39.13
N SER A 14 30.41 20.85 -38.82
CA SER A 14 29.83 20.91 -37.46
C SER A 14 29.54 19.49 -36.99
N SER A 15 30.28 19.04 -35.99
CA SER A 15 29.99 17.78 -35.29
C SER A 15 28.59 17.88 -34.70
N THR A 16 27.62 17.26 -35.36
CA THR A 16 26.31 16.99 -34.74
C THR A 16 26.56 16.29 -33.42
N PRO A 17 26.05 16.82 -32.29
CA PRO A 17 26.25 16.17 -31.01
C PRO A 17 25.69 14.74 -31.10
N VAL A 18 26.56 13.75 -30.84
CA VAL A 18 26.18 12.35 -30.74
C VAL A 18 25.09 12.30 -29.70
N ARG A 19 23.84 12.11 -30.11
CA ARG A 19 22.70 11.96 -29.23
C ARG A 19 23.00 10.77 -28.31
N ASP A 20 23.16 11.06 -27.00
CA ASP A 20 23.35 10.01 -26.01
C ASP A 20 22.15 9.05 -26.07
N SER A 21 22.37 7.86 -26.59
CA SER A 21 21.35 6.82 -26.78
C SER A 21 20.76 6.33 -25.44
N ARG A 22 21.31 6.79 -24.32
CA ARG A 22 20.90 6.47 -22.95
C ARG A 22 20.01 7.53 -22.32
N ALA A 23 19.78 8.68 -22.93
CA ALA A 23 18.88 9.68 -22.38
C ALA A 23 17.42 9.22 -22.51
N LEU A 24 16.63 9.33 -21.43
CA LEU A 24 15.19 9.05 -21.44
C LEU A 24 14.42 10.07 -22.28
N THR A 25 14.91 11.32 -22.31
CA THR A 25 14.33 12.43 -23.08
C THR A 25 15.43 13.23 -23.76
N PRO A 26 15.12 13.91 -24.88
CA PRO A 26 16.10 14.72 -25.62
C PRO A 26 16.59 15.98 -24.88
N ALA A 27 15.86 16.48 -23.88
CA ALA A 27 16.17 17.74 -23.21
C ALA A 27 16.49 17.52 -21.72
N THR A 28 17.76 17.72 -21.36
CA THR A 28 18.24 17.67 -19.97
C THR A 28 18.56 19.09 -19.50
N ARG A 29 17.52 19.86 -19.09
CA ARG A 29 17.69 21.27 -18.69
C ARG A 29 17.75 21.49 -17.19
N ASP A 30 17.13 20.60 -16.42
CA ASP A 30 16.91 20.74 -14.98
C ASP A 30 17.58 19.61 -14.18
N THR A 31 18.78 19.20 -14.62
CA THR A 31 19.52 18.11 -13.94
C THR A 31 19.93 18.53 -12.54
N THR A 32 19.59 17.71 -11.55
CA THR A 32 20.01 17.90 -10.17
C THR A 32 21.26 17.06 -9.85
N SER A 33 22.13 17.55 -8.94
CA SER A 33 23.24 16.75 -8.40
C SER A 33 22.71 15.58 -7.56
N PHE A 34 23.59 14.63 -7.21
CA PHE A 34 23.19 13.53 -6.32
C PHE A 34 22.75 14.06 -4.94
N LEU A 35 23.49 14.98 -4.35
CA LEU A 35 23.09 15.62 -3.09
C LEU A 35 21.80 16.44 -3.27
N GLY A 36 21.64 17.13 -4.40
CA GLY A 36 20.43 17.90 -4.69
C GLY A 36 19.17 17.03 -4.75
N VAL A 37 19.26 15.82 -5.32
CA VAL A 37 18.11 14.91 -5.30
C VAL A 37 17.82 14.38 -3.92
N LEU A 38 18.83 14.06 -3.10
CA LEU A 38 18.61 13.61 -1.73
C LEU A 38 17.93 14.69 -0.85
N VAL A 39 18.39 15.93 -0.96
CA VAL A 39 17.78 17.08 -0.27
C VAL A 39 16.36 17.32 -0.80
N GLY A 40 16.17 17.24 -2.12
CA GLY A 40 14.85 17.35 -2.74
C GLY A 40 13.88 16.25 -2.28
N MET A 41 14.34 15.00 -2.21
CA MET A 41 13.56 13.88 -1.69
C MET A 41 13.16 14.12 -0.23
N ALA A 42 14.10 14.47 0.63
CA ALA A 42 13.83 14.76 2.03
C ALA A 42 12.82 15.92 2.19
N ALA A 43 13.03 17.03 1.47
CA ALA A 43 12.14 18.18 1.51
C ALA A 43 10.73 17.87 0.99
N ALA A 44 10.61 17.12 -0.11
CA ALA A 44 9.32 16.73 -0.68
C ALA A 44 8.57 15.75 0.23
N THR A 45 9.27 14.76 0.78
CA THR A 45 8.69 13.75 1.68
C THR A 45 8.20 14.40 2.98
N ILE A 46 9.07 15.13 3.67
CA ILE A 46 8.70 15.80 4.92
C ILE A 46 7.64 16.87 4.67
N GLY A 47 7.81 17.69 3.64
CA GLY A 47 6.86 18.73 3.28
C GLY A 47 5.48 18.17 2.90
N GLY A 48 5.43 17.10 2.09
CA GLY A 48 4.19 16.43 1.73
C GLY A 48 3.47 15.83 2.93
N GLY A 49 4.21 15.14 3.81
CA GLY A 49 3.66 14.60 5.06
C GLY A 49 3.12 15.69 5.98
N LEU A 50 3.88 16.77 6.21
CA LEU A 50 3.47 17.89 7.07
C LEU A 50 2.23 18.62 6.53
N VAL A 51 2.21 18.94 5.24
CA VAL A 51 1.05 19.62 4.61
C VAL A 51 -0.20 18.74 4.74
N THR A 52 -0.08 17.46 4.53
CA THR A 52 -1.19 16.51 4.66
C THR A 52 -1.66 16.38 6.11
N LEU A 53 -0.74 16.28 7.06
CA LEU A 53 -1.09 16.19 8.48
C LEU A 53 -1.77 17.47 8.97
N ILE A 54 -1.27 18.65 8.56
CA ILE A 54 -1.90 19.94 8.88
C ILE A 54 -3.31 20.00 8.27
N ALA A 55 -3.48 19.60 7.01
CA ALA A 55 -4.80 19.57 6.37
C ALA A 55 -5.76 18.64 7.12
N TRP A 56 -5.30 17.45 7.52
CA TRP A 56 -6.09 16.50 8.32
C TRP A 56 -6.52 17.13 9.66
N PHE A 57 -5.61 17.76 10.40
CA PHE A 57 -5.96 18.48 11.64
C PHE A 57 -6.99 19.56 11.40
N VAL A 58 -6.83 20.38 10.34
CA VAL A 58 -7.80 21.43 9.99
C VAL A 58 -9.17 20.81 9.71
N PHE A 59 -9.25 19.72 8.98
CA PHE A 59 -10.51 19.03 8.70
C PHE A 59 -11.21 18.54 9.97
N LYS A 60 -10.45 18.06 10.96
CA LYS A 60 -11.01 17.61 12.24
C LYS A 60 -11.46 18.77 13.16
N GLN A 61 -11.03 20.01 12.90
CA GLN A 61 -11.47 21.21 13.64
C GLN A 61 -12.70 21.89 13.01
N VAL A 62 -13.04 21.51 11.78
CA VAL A 62 -14.17 22.10 11.04
C VAL A 62 -15.26 21.06 10.90
N SER A 63 -16.47 21.37 11.35
CA SER A 63 -17.64 20.50 11.20
C SER A 63 -18.08 20.46 9.73
N LEU A 64 -17.44 19.62 8.93
CA LEU A 64 -17.81 19.38 7.54
C LEU A 64 -18.90 18.29 7.49
N PRO A 65 -19.89 18.42 6.61
CA PRO A 65 -20.89 17.38 6.43
C PRO A 65 -20.25 16.13 5.79
N ALA A 66 -20.83 14.97 6.07
CA ALA A 66 -20.43 13.71 5.45
C ALA A 66 -20.50 13.79 3.92
N PHE A 67 -19.52 13.19 3.25
CA PHE A 67 -19.36 13.28 1.80
C PHE A 67 -20.58 12.77 1.01
N ASN A 68 -21.23 11.75 1.52
CA ASN A 68 -22.39 11.13 0.90
C ASN A 68 -23.72 11.88 1.14
N THR A 69 -23.78 12.77 2.14
CA THR A 69 -25.00 13.54 2.50
C THR A 69 -24.97 14.96 1.98
N SER A 70 -23.83 15.44 1.49
CA SER A 70 -23.68 16.84 1.08
C SER A 70 -22.83 17.03 -0.18
N MET A 71 -23.34 17.84 -1.11
CA MET A 71 -22.58 18.26 -2.28
C MET A 71 -21.48 19.29 -1.95
N VAL A 72 -21.47 19.87 -0.75
CA VAL A 72 -20.44 20.83 -0.32
C VAL A 72 -19.06 20.18 -0.30
N THR A 73 -18.90 19.05 0.38
CA THR A 73 -17.63 18.30 0.44
C THR A 73 -17.19 17.81 -0.94
N ARG A 74 -18.13 17.37 -1.80
CA ARG A 74 -17.84 17.03 -3.20
C ARG A 74 -17.32 18.25 -3.98
N GLY A 75 -17.99 19.40 -3.84
CA GLY A 75 -17.58 20.65 -4.47
C GLY A 75 -16.20 21.12 -4.00
N LEU A 76 -15.90 21.02 -2.70
CA LEU A 76 -14.59 21.37 -2.14
C LEU A 76 -13.48 20.43 -2.64
N SER A 77 -13.74 19.12 -2.74
CA SER A 77 -12.82 18.15 -3.33
C SER A 77 -12.46 18.54 -4.77
N THR A 78 -13.45 18.74 -5.62
CA THR A 78 -13.25 19.16 -7.02
C THR A 78 -12.54 20.52 -7.10
N ALA A 79 -12.91 21.50 -6.29
CA ALA A 79 -12.26 22.83 -6.27
C ALA A 79 -10.77 22.73 -5.90
N GLY A 80 -10.42 21.89 -4.92
CA GLY A 80 -9.03 21.64 -4.52
C GLY A 80 -8.22 21.00 -5.65
N ILE A 81 -8.78 20.02 -6.36
CA ILE A 81 -8.15 19.39 -7.53
C ILE A 81 -7.92 20.42 -8.63
N VAL A 82 -8.95 21.17 -9.00
CA VAL A 82 -8.86 22.21 -10.05
C VAL A 82 -7.83 23.26 -9.70
N ALA A 83 -7.86 23.80 -8.47
CA ALA A 83 -6.90 24.78 -8.03
C ALA A 83 -5.46 24.24 -8.10
N THR A 84 -5.22 23.03 -7.62
CA THR A 84 -3.90 22.40 -7.65
C THR A 84 -3.40 22.24 -9.10
N VAL A 85 -4.21 21.66 -9.98
CA VAL A 85 -3.81 21.41 -11.37
C VAL A 85 -3.56 22.70 -12.12
N VAL A 86 -4.43 23.71 -11.96
CA VAL A 86 -4.28 25.03 -12.65
C VAL A 86 -3.04 25.76 -12.17
N ILE A 87 -2.77 25.79 -10.86
CA ILE A 87 -1.58 26.45 -10.31
C ILE A 87 -0.31 25.76 -10.80
N VAL A 88 -0.24 24.43 -10.71
CA VAL A 88 0.91 23.64 -11.16
C VAL A 88 1.14 23.82 -12.66
N ALA A 89 0.09 23.66 -13.48
CA ALA A 89 0.19 23.82 -14.92
C ALA A 89 0.66 25.23 -15.32
N GLY A 90 0.13 26.27 -14.66
CA GLY A 90 0.53 27.65 -14.89
C GLY A 90 2.00 27.91 -14.53
N LEU A 91 2.46 27.46 -13.37
CA LEU A 91 3.85 27.62 -12.94
C LEU A 91 4.82 26.82 -13.82
N LEU A 92 4.48 25.59 -14.20
CA LEU A 92 5.32 24.77 -15.10
C LEU A 92 5.33 25.31 -16.52
N TYR A 93 4.22 25.87 -17.02
CA TYR A 93 4.20 26.59 -18.30
C TYR A 93 5.15 27.80 -18.30
N LEU A 94 5.10 28.61 -17.22
CA LEU A 94 6.05 29.73 -17.06
C LEU A 94 7.50 29.26 -16.96
N TRP A 95 7.74 28.12 -16.29
CA TRP A 95 9.05 27.48 -16.20
C TRP A 95 9.60 27.14 -17.60
N VAL A 96 8.80 26.47 -18.42
CA VAL A 96 9.20 26.08 -19.79
C VAL A 96 9.43 27.31 -20.68
N LYS A 97 8.52 28.30 -20.61
CA LYS A 97 8.56 29.50 -21.48
C LYS A 97 9.72 30.44 -21.15
N ARG A 98 9.97 30.68 -19.87
CA ARG A 98 10.99 31.66 -19.44
C ARG A 98 12.39 31.10 -19.37
N GLY A 99 12.56 29.79 -19.47
CA GLY A 99 13.87 29.14 -19.28
C GLY A 99 14.48 29.49 -17.91
N VAL A 100 13.65 29.49 -16.86
CA VAL A 100 14.02 30.00 -15.52
C VAL A 100 15.06 29.09 -14.87
N HIS A 101 16.32 29.44 -15.03
CA HIS A 101 17.45 28.88 -14.29
C HIS A 101 17.97 29.86 -13.21
N GLY A 102 17.11 30.82 -12.77
CA GLY A 102 17.47 31.86 -11.82
C GLY A 102 17.24 31.46 -10.36
N LYS A 103 17.98 32.11 -9.44
CA LYS A 103 17.80 31.98 -7.97
C LYS A 103 16.68 32.90 -7.43
N GLY A 104 15.64 33.14 -8.21
CA GLY A 104 14.54 34.07 -7.84
C GLY A 104 13.43 33.39 -7.02
N PRO A 105 12.57 34.17 -6.33
CA PRO A 105 11.47 33.63 -5.52
C PRO A 105 10.48 32.78 -6.32
N LEU A 106 10.22 33.15 -7.60
CA LEU A 106 9.33 32.36 -8.48
C LEU A 106 9.90 30.96 -8.76
N THR A 107 11.22 30.82 -8.87
CA THR A 107 11.89 29.51 -9.05
C THR A 107 11.64 28.61 -7.84
N TRP A 108 11.87 29.14 -6.65
CA TRP A 108 11.63 28.39 -5.41
C TRP A 108 10.16 28.03 -5.22
N LEU A 109 9.26 28.97 -5.51
CA LEU A 109 7.81 28.72 -5.47
C LEU A 109 7.42 27.61 -6.45
N THR A 110 7.91 27.64 -7.67
CA THR A 110 7.59 26.61 -8.68
C THR A 110 8.10 25.24 -8.25
N VAL A 111 9.32 25.15 -7.72
CA VAL A 111 9.87 23.88 -7.21
C VAL A 111 9.06 23.38 -6.01
N ALA A 112 8.77 24.25 -5.06
CA ALA A 112 7.98 23.88 -3.88
C ALA A 112 6.57 23.39 -4.25
N VAL A 113 5.87 24.13 -5.12
CA VAL A 113 4.53 23.75 -5.58
C VAL A 113 4.60 22.45 -6.39
N ALA A 114 5.58 22.28 -7.28
CA ALA A 114 5.76 21.03 -8.03
C ALA A 114 6.00 19.84 -7.09
N TYR A 115 6.85 20.00 -6.07
CA TYR A 115 7.18 18.93 -5.12
C TYR A 115 6.02 18.56 -4.19
N LEU A 116 5.17 19.52 -3.81
CA LEU A 116 4.04 19.31 -2.89
C LEU A 116 2.71 19.03 -3.60
N SER A 117 2.64 19.24 -4.92
CA SER A 117 1.39 19.07 -5.68
C SER A 117 0.76 17.66 -5.56
N PRO A 118 1.53 16.55 -5.49
CA PRO A 118 0.92 15.25 -5.27
C PRO A 118 0.17 15.15 -3.93
N ALA A 119 0.72 15.73 -2.86
CA ALA A 119 0.04 15.76 -1.56
C ALA A 119 -1.28 16.55 -1.62
N LEU A 120 -1.30 17.68 -2.35
CA LEU A 120 -2.53 18.47 -2.53
C LEU A 120 -3.61 17.68 -3.27
N ILE A 121 -3.24 16.81 -4.21
CA ILE A 121 -4.18 15.90 -4.87
C ILE A 121 -4.68 14.84 -3.88
N VAL A 122 -3.81 14.21 -3.08
CA VAL A 122 -4.21 13.23 -2.05
C VAL A 122 -5.20 13.86 -1.07
N ILE A 123 -4.90 15.07 -0.56
CA ILE A 123 -5.77 15.82 0.36
C ILE A 123 -7.13 16.11 -0.28
N SER A 124 -7.15 16.56 -1.54
CA SER A 124 -8.38 16.93 -2.23
C SER A 124 -9.22 15.73 -2.63
N SER A 125 -8.57 14.63 -3.12
CA SER A 125 -9.29 13.47 -3.68
C SER A 125 -9.71 12.45 -2.63
N VAL A 126 -8.98 12.34 -1.50
CA VAL A 126 -9.24 11.33 -0.46
C VAL A 126 -9.42 11.97 0.91
N GLY A 127 -8.54 12.88 1.30
CA GLY A 127 -8.61 13.54 2.61
C GLY A 127 -9.90 14.34 2.81
N MET A 128 -10.32 15.10 1.79
CA MET A 128 -11.57 15.89 1.84
C MET A 128 -12.82 14.99 1.92
N PRO A 129 -12.97 13.94 1.09
CA PRO A 129 -14.07 12.99 1.23
C PRO A 129 -14.18 12.34 2.62
N LEU A 130 -13.06 12.05 3.29
CA LEU A 130 -13.01 11.42 4.60
C LEU A 130 -12.92 12.41 5.78
N SER A 131 -13.14 13.71 5.53
CA SER A 131 -12.95 14.76 6.54
C SER A 131 -13.84 14.62 7.78
N ALA A 132 -15.08 14.14 7.61
CA ALA A 132 -16.07 14.03 8.68
C ALA A 132 -16.14 12.64 9.33
N THR A 133 -15.31 11.69 8.93
CA THR A 133 -15.15 10.37 9.59
C THR A 133 -13.74 10.17 10.12
N LYS A 134 -13.58 9.35 11.16
CA LYS A 134 -12.26 8.92 11.66
C LYS A 134 -11.70 7.72 10.90
N LEU A 135 -12.57 6.96 10.20
CA LEU A 135 -12.20 5.73 9.53
C LEU A 135 -11.56 5.98 8.16
N TRP A 136 -10.77 5.03 7.71
CA TRP A 136 -10.24 4.97 6.36
C TRP A 136 -11.29 4.42 5.39
N LEU A 137 -10.98 4.43 4.08
CA LEU A 137 -11.79 3.80 3.04
C LEU A 137 -12.17 2.36 3.40
N GLN A 138 -13.40 1.96 3.15
CA GLN A 138 -14.04 0.70 3.58
C GLN A 138 -14.40 0.63 5.06
N GLY A 139 -14.05 1.61 5.89
CA GLY A 139 -14.25 1.51 7.33
C GLY A 139 -13.42 0.39 7.95
N ILE A 140 -13.97 -0.29 8.98
CA ILE A 140 -13.35 -1.49 9.55
C ILE A 140 -14.15 -2.71 9.08
N GLN A 141 -14.01 -3.05 7.80
CA GLN A 141 -14.71 -4.16 7.15
C GLN A 141 -13.74 -4.99 6.30
N VAL A 142 -14.05 -6.25 6.10
CA VAL A 142 -13.27 -7.17 5.27
C VAL A 142 -11.78 -7.11 5.64
N ASP A 143 -10.92 -6.81 4.68
CA ASP A 143 -9.46 -6.71 4.88
C ASP A 143 -9.04 -5.57 5.81
N GLN A 144 -9.85 -4.52 5.97
CA GLN A 144 -9.48 -3.41 6.86
C GLN A 144 -9.54 -3.80 8.35
N VAL A 145 -10.24 -4.87 8.70
CA VAL A 145 -10.27 -5.39 10.07
C VAL A 145 -8.84 -5.78 10.51
N PHE A 146 -8.20 -6.70 9.78
CA PHE A 146 -6.86 -7.16 10.16
C PHE A 146 -5.80 -6.05 10.02
N ARG A 147 -5.95 -5.16 9.03
CA ARG A 147 -5.04 -4.02 8.84
C ARG A 147 -5.11 -3.06 10.02
N THR A 148 -6.32 -2.76 10.48
CA THR A 148 -6.55 -1.91 11.65
C THR A 148 -6.08 -2.61 12.92
N GLN A 149 -6.40 -3.88 13.11
CA GLN A 149 -5.91 -4.71 14.21
C GLN A 149 -4.37 -4.66 14.29
N PHE A 150 -3.68 -4.81 13.15
CA PHE A 150 -2.22 -4.79 13.13
C PHE A 150 -1.66 -3.41 13.48
N LEU A 151 -2.28 -2.32 13.00
CA LEU A 151 -1.88 -0.96 13.39
C LEU A 151 -2.12 -0.70 14.88
N THR A 152 -3.25 -1.16 15.42
CA THR A 152 -3.58 -1.08 16.85
C THR A 152 -2.55 -1.84 17.68
N ARG A 153 -2.20 -3.07 17.28
CA ARG A 153 -1.12 -3.85 17.92
C ARG A 153 0.20 -3.09 17.89
N MET A 154 0.61 -2.56 16.73
CA MET A 154 1.86 -1.80 16.58
C MET A 154 1.83 -0.45 17.33
N THR A 155 0.69 0.06 17.72
CA THR A 155 0.58 1.26 18.55
C THR A 155 0.95 0.97 20.00
N VAL A 156 0.48 -0.15 20.52
CA VAL A 156 0.73 -0.58 21.91
C VAL A 156 2.10 -1.27 22.02
N GLU A 157 2.37 -2.19 21.11
CA GLU A 157 3.60 -2.96 21.10
C GLU A 157 4.69 -2.32 20.22
N GLY A 158 5.82 -1.97 20.83
CA GLY A 158 6.97 -1.41 20.10
C GLY A 158 7.87 -2.44 19.41
N GLY A 159 7.59 -3.73 19.61
CA GLY A 159 8.42 -4.86 19.19
C GLY A 159 7.95 -5.54 17.91
N TYR A 160 8.04 -6.86 17.91
CA TYR A 160 7.74 -7.74 16.78
C TYR A 160 6.50 -8.61 17.02
N ALA A 161 5.61 -8.19 17.90
CA ALA A 161 4.43 -8.94 18.27
C ALA A 161 3.56 -9.23 17.04
N ASP A 162 2.98 -10.41 17.00
CA ASP A 162 1.99 -10.77 15.98
C ASP A 162 0.72 -9.92 16.16
N MET A 163 -0.01 -9.74 15.08
CA MET A 163 -1.26 -8.98 15.13
C MET A 163 -2.31 -9.65 16.00
N ASN A 164 -2.28 -10.98 16.05
CA ASN A 164 -3.32 -11.79 16.70
C ASN A 164 -2.78 -12.64 17.86
N TYR A 165 -1.69 -13.40 17.68
CA TYR A 165 -1.21 -14.38 18.67
C TYR A 165 -0.20 -13.77 19.64
N ALA A 166 -0.29 -14.13 20.94
CA ALA A 166 0.51 -13.56 22.00
C ALA A 166 1.99 -13.93 21.95
N ASP A 167 2.30 -15.17 21.63
CA ASP A 167 3.57 -15.83 21.90
C ASP A 167 4.51 -15.92 20.68
N MET A 168 4.21 -15.20 19.60
CA MET A 168 4.99 -15.34 18.37
C MET A 168 5.28 -14.00 17.67
N PRO A 169 6.40 -13.92 16.91
CA PRO A 169 6.71 -12.76 16.11
C PRO A 169 5.80 -12.68 14.88
N THR A 170 5.47 -11.45 14.48
CA THR A 170 4.65 -11.22 13.28
C THR A 170 5.26 -11.80 12.02
N PHE A 171 4.43 -12.45 11.21
CA PHE A 171 4.76 -12.90 9.87
C PHE A 171 4.40 -11.89 8.77
N TYR A 172 3.62 -10.86 9.12
CA TYR A 172 3.19 -9.85 8.16
C TYR A 172 4.22 -8.72 8.06
N PRO A 173 4.40 -8.08 6.87
CA PRO A 173 5.34 -6.98 6.71
C PRO A 173 4.99 -5.81 7.64
N MET A 174 5.76 -5.63 8.71
CA MET A 174 5.41 -4.73 9.79
C MET A 174 5.80 -3.26 9.56
N GLY A 175 6.71 -2.97 8.61
CA GLY A 175 7.37 -1.67 8.54
C GLY A 175 6.42 -0.48 8.42
N TRP A 176 5.39 -0.58 7.57
CA TRP A 176 4.40 0.49 7.42
C TRP A 176 3.54 0.63 8.69
N PHE A 177 3.09 -0.48 9.26
CA PHE A 177 2.25 -0.50 10.48
C PHE A 177 3.02 -0.02 11.70
N TRP A 178 4.29 -0.42 11.84
CA TRP A 178 5.17 0.04 12.93
C TRP A 178 5.38 1.56 12.89
N LEU A 179 5.67 2.13 11.72
CA LEU A 179 5.78 3.59 11.55
C LEU A 179 4.46 4.30 11.88
N GLY A 180 3.33 3.73 11.48
CA GLY A 180 2.01 4.25 11.81
C GLY A 180 1.72 4.22 13.31
N GLY A 181 2.04 3.11 13.99
CA GLY A 181 1.94 3.02 15.44
C GLY A 181 2.81 4.04 16.18
N ARG A 182 4.03 4.29 15.70
CA ARG A 182 4.88 5.38 16.26
C ARG A 182 4.29 6.76 16.03
N MET A 183 3.67 7.00 14.86
CA MET A 183 2.95 8.25 14.61
C MET A 183 1.71 8.38 15.52
N ALA A 184 0.95 7.31 15.72
CA ALA A 184 -0.16 7.27 16.66
C ALA A 184 0.26 7.71 18.06
N ASN A 185 1.35 7.12 18.58
CA ASN A 185 1.90 7.47 19.90
C ASN A 185 2.36 8.93 19.98
N LEU A 186 2.99 9.45 18.91
CA LEU A 186 3.42 10.85 18.85
C LEU A 186 2.23 11.83 18.90
N LEU A 187 1.10 11.44 18.31
CA LEU A 187 -0.10 12.27 18.23
C LEU A 187 -1.09 12.02 19.38
N GLY A 188 -0.86 11.01 20.22
CA GLY A 188 -1.77 10.60 21.29
C GLY A 188 -3.08 10.02 20.76
N LEU A 189 -3.04 9.32 19.60
CA LEU A 189 -4.17 8.67 18.97
C LEU A 189 -4.19 7.18 19.30
N GLN A 190 -5.37 6.60 19.35
CA GLN A 190 -5.53 5.14 19.33
C GLN A 190 -5.11 4.58 17.97
N GLY A 191 -4.75 3.30 17.90
CA GLY A 191 -4.25 2.70 16.66
C GLY A 191 -5.25 2.78 15.51
N TRP A 192 -6.50 2.46 15.76
CA TRP A 192 -7.56 2.53 14.76
C TRP A 192 -7.83 3.97 14.27
N GLU A 193 -7.74 4.98 15.15
CA GLU A 193 -7.89 6.39 14.78
C GLU A 193 -6.71 6.89 13.92
N ALA A 194 -5.51 6.36 14.18
CA ALA A 194 -4.30 6.73 13.46
C ALA A 194 -4.25 6.17 12.03
N PHE A 195 -5.06 5.17 11.71
CA PHE A 195 -5.04 4.52 10.39
C PHE A 195 -5.31 5.52 9.26
N GLN A 196 -6.34 6.37 9.39
CA GLN A 196 -6.69 7.38 8.40
C GLN A 196 -5.57 8.42 8.18
N PRO A 197 -5.10 9.18 9.21
CA PRO A 197 -4.06 10.17 8.99
C PRO A 197 -2.73 9.55 8.56
N TRP A 198 -2.37 8.35 9.03
CA TRP A 198 -1.16 7.67 8.59
C TRP A 198 -1.24 7.25 7.12
N SER A 199 -2.38 6.76 6.66
CA SER A 199 -2.61 6.42 5.25
C SER A 199 -2.45 7.65 4.36
N LEU A 200 -3.10 8.76 4.69
CA LEU A 200 -2.98 10.01 3.96
C LEU A 200 -1.54 10.54 3.92
N VAL A 201 -0.88 10.57 5.08
CA VAL A 201 0.50 11.06 5.21
C VAL A 201 1.48 10.19 4.44
N SER A 202 1.43 8.88 4.60
CA SER A 202 2.39 7.95 3.96
C SER A 202 2.25 7.95 2.44
N ILE A 203 1.03 7.96 1.90
CA ILE A 203 0.77 8.10 0.45
C ILE A 203 1.31 9.44 -0.05
N SER A 204 1.00 10.54 0.63
CA SER A 204 1.48 11.88 0.25
C SER A 204 3.01 11.97 0.25
N MET A 205 3.67 11.41 1.27
CA MET A 205 5.13 11.33 1.35
C MET A 205 5.72 10.59 0.15
N ALA A 206 5.17 9.42 -0.18
CA ALA A 206 5.62 8.61 -1.31
C ALA A 206 5.41 9.31 -2.66
N CYS A 207 4.23 9.91 -2.87
CA CYS A 207 3.91 10.63 -4.10
C CYS A 207 4.81 11.87 -4.29
N CYS A 208 5.01 12.66 -3.24
CA CYS A 208 5.87 13.85 -3.29
C CYS A 208 7.34 13.50 -3.53
N LEU A 209 7.85 12.43 -2.89
CA LEU A 209 9.21 11.92 -3.07
C LEU A 209 9.51 11.61 -4.54
N LEU A 210 8.52 11.18 -5.31
CA LEU A 210 8.73 10.82 -6.72
C LEU A 210 9.03 12.00 -7.62
N VAL A 211 8.61 13.22 -7.29
CA VAL A 211 8.87 14.40 -8.13
C VAL A 211 10.38 14.65 -8.30
N PRO A 212 11.20 14.84 -7.25
CA PRO A 212 12.65 14.99 -7.39
C PRO A 212 13.34 13.73 -7.95
N VAL A 213 12.82 12.52 -7.67
CA VAL A 213 13.34 11.28 -8.28
C VAL A 213 13.17 11.32 -9.80
N TRP A 214 11.97 11.59 -10.30
CA TRP A 214 11.71 11.67 -11.72
C TRP A 214 12.40 12.88 -12.38
N GLN A 215 12.50 14.02 -11.69
CA GLN A 215 13.31 15.15 -12.16
C GLN A 215 14.77 14.71 -12.38
N ARG A 216 15.35 13.95 -11.46
CA ARG A 216 16.72 13.40 -11.61
C ARG A 216 16.81 12.37 -12.73
N LEU A 217 15.82 11.50 -12.88
CA LEU A 217 15.82 10.45 -13.90
C LEU A 217 15.62 10.99 -15.31
N THR A 218 14.79 12.02 -15.48
CA THR A 218 14.45 12.62 -16.79
C THR A 218 15.27 13.86 -17.13
N GLY A 219 15.83 14.55 -16.13
CA GLY A 219 16.48 15.84 -16.27
C GLY A 219 15.51 17.00 -16.52
N SER A 220 14.23 16.87 -16.14
CA SER A 220 13.18 17.87 -16.36
C SER A 220 12.21 17.92 -15.19
N LEU A 221 12.08 19.09 -14.54
CA LEU A 221 11.10 19.31 -13.48
C LEU A 221 9.66 19.16 -13.99
N PRO A 222 9.24 19.78 -15.11
CA PRO A 222 7.88 19.60 -15.63
C PRO A 222 7.52 18.13 -15.91
N LEU A 223 8.43 17.39 -16.52
CA LEU A 223 8.20 15.99 -16.84
C LEU A 223 8.18 15.12 -15.58
N GLY A 224 9.10 15.36 -14.64
CA GLY A 224 9.11 14.68 -13.35
C GLY A 224 7.80 14.88 -12.57
N THR A 225 7.29 16.12 -12.55
CA THR A 225 6.00 16.45 -11.94
C THR A 225 4.83 15.78 -12.67
N ALA A 226 4.83 15.80 -14.01
CA ALA A 226 3.77 15.16 -14.81
C ALA A 226 3.70 13.65 -14.54
N ILE A 227 4.85 12.95 -14.51
CA ILE A 227 4.89 11.51 -14.18
C ILE A 227 4.39 11.28 -12.74
N ALA A 228 4.88 12.06 -11.78
CA ALA A 228 4.48 11.93 -10.39
C ALA A 228 2.97 12.16 -10.19
N LEU A 229 2.39 13.21 -10.77
CA LEU A 229 0.95 13.46 -10.69
C LEU A 229 0.11 12.38 -11.38
N THR A 230 0.55 11.89 -12.55
CA THR A 230 -0.12 10.80 -13.24
C THR A 230 -0.10 9.51 -12.41
N THR A 231 1.06 9.13 -11.88
CA THR A 231 1.18 7.93 -11.05
C THR A 231 0.44 8.09 -9.72
N THR A 232 0.41 9.30 -9.14
CA THR A 232 -0.40 9.62 -7.96
C THR A 232 -1.89 9.39 -8.26
N ALA A 233 -2.43 9.99 -9.32
CA ALA A 233 -3.83 9.84 -9.67
C ALA A 233 -4.23 8.38 -9.90
N LEU A 234 -3.42 7.63 -10.65
CA LEU A 234 -3.66 6.20 -10.90
C LEU A 234 -3.62 5.36 -9.62
N THR A 235 -2.68 5.65 -8.72
CA THR A 235 -2.60 4.94 -7.44
C THR A 235 -3.79 5.27 -6.53
N LEU A 236 -4.23 6.51 -6.53
CA LEU A 236 -5.43 6.91 -5.79
C LEU A 236 -6.71 6.30 -6.35
N THR A 237 -6.75 5.92 -7.64
CA THR A 237 -7.89 5.22 -8.23
C THR A 237 -7.84 3.71 -7.98
N LEU A 238 -6.64 3.08 -8.04
CA LEU A 238 -6.54 1.62 -8.17
C LEU A 238 -6.05 0.92 -6.90
N ALA A 239 -5.40 1.62 -5.96
CA ALA A 239 -4.71 0.96 -4.84
C ALA A 239 -4.80 1.73 -3.51
N VAL A 240 -5.58 2.80 -3.44
CA VAL A 240 -5.60 3.69 -2.25
C VAL A 240 -6.14 2.99 -1.00
N GLU A 241 -6.97 1.98 -1.15
CA GLU A 241 -7.52 1.22 -0.02
C GLU A 241 -6.45 0.43 0.75
N GLU A 242 -5.32 0.10 0.10
CA GLU A 242 -4.17 -0.59 0.67
C GLU A 242 -2.92 0.32 0.71
N PRO A 243 -2.85 1.28 1.63
CA PRO A 243 -1.80 2.31 1.60
C PRO A 243 -0.38 1.75 1.65
N TYR A 244 -0.14 0.69 2.41
CA TYR A 244 1.16 0.04 2.55
C TYR A 244 1.67 -0.61 1.24
N SER A 245 0.78 -1.11 0.39
CA SER A 245 1.11 -1.62 -0.94
C SER A 245 1.23 -0.49 -1.97
N ALA A 246 0.32 0.50 -1.90
CA ALA A 246 0.26 1.66 -2.77
C ALA A 246 1.57 2.47 -2.78
N VAL A 247 2.15 2.74 -1.59
CA VAL A 247 3.40 3.49 -1.47
C VAL A 247 4.59 2.77 -2.13
N ILE A 248 4.55 1.44 -2.22
CA ILE A 248 5.58 0.65 -2.90
C ILE A 248 5.32 0.60 -4.41
N ALA A 249 4.07 0.38 -4.84
CA ALA A 249 3.69 0.36 -6.25
C ALA A 249 4.15 1.62 -6.99
N LEU A 250 3.96 2.79 -6.40
CA LEU A 250 4.39 4.10 -6.90
C LEU A 250 5.87 4.13 -7.31
N GLY A 251 6.73 3.47 -6.56
CA GLY A 251 8.18 3.46 -6.80
C GLY A 251 8.64 2.53 -7.92
N VAL A 252 7.81 1.56 -8.35
CA VAL A 252 8.21 0.49 -9.26
C VAL A 252 8.70 0.99 -10.63
N PRO A 253 8.02 1.90 -11.34
CA PRO A 253 8.52 2.40 -12.62
C PRO A 253 9.89 3.10 -12.50
N ALA A 254 10.10 3.88 -11.43
CA ALA A 254 11.39 4.52 -11.16
C ALA A 254 12.48 3.49 -10.82
N ALA A 255 12.13 2.46 -10.02
CA ALA A 255 13.03 1.37 -9.67
C ALA A 255 13.48 0.58 -10.91
N ALA A 256 12.60 0.35 -11.89
CA ALA A 256 12.94 -0.29 -13.16
C ALA A 256 13.98 0.53 -13.95
N ILE A 257 13.84 1.86 -14.01
CA ILE A 257 14.84 2.74 -14.63
C ILE A 257 16.15 2.74 -13.83
N MET A 258 16.08 2.80 -12.49
CA MET A 258 17.27 2.73 -11.63
C MET A 258 17.98 1.39 -11.77
N CYS A 259 17.25 0.27 -11.94
CA CYS A 259 17.80 -1.04 -12.22
C CYS A 259 18.69 -1.03 -13.47
N SER A 260 18.18 -0.48 -14.59
CA SER A 260 18.98 -0.30 -15.79
C SER A 260 20.26 0.52 -15.55
N ARG A 261 20.14 1.66 -14.85
CA ARG A 261 21.30 2.52 -14.55
C ARG A 261 22.31 1.86 -13.62
N ALA A 262 21.83 1.09 -12.66
CA ALA A 262 22.66 0.35 -11.72
C ALA A 262 23.57 -0.63 -12.47
N PHE A 263 23.02 -1.47 -13.32
CA PHE A 263 23.80 -2.48 -14.05
C PHE A 263 24.70 -1.91 -15.16
N HIS A 264 24.43 -0.68 -15.63
CA HIS A 264 25.33 0.06 -16.55
C HIS A 264 26.28 1.03 -15.82
N GLY A 265 26.51 0.88 -14.51
CA GLY A 265 27.63 1.53 -13.84
C GLY A 265 27.27 2.58 -12.78
N SER A 266 26.00 2.94 -12.56
CA SER A 266 25.61 3.97 -11.60
C SER A 266 25.53 3.44 -10.15
N TRP A 267 26.45 3.85 -9.28
CA TRP A 267 26.42 3.50 -7.87
C TRP A 267 25.26 4.18 -7.10
N GLY A 268 24.90 5.41 -7.49
CA GLY A 268 23.73 6.07 -6.89
C GLY A 268 22.43 5.31 -7.16
N SER A 269 22.27 4.78 -8.39
CA SER A 269 21.10 3.94 -8.71
C SER A 269 21.18 2.56 -8.04
N THR A 270 22.39 1.99 -7.85
CA THR A 270 22.59 0.76 -7.10
C THR A 270 22.13 0.94 -5.64
N ALA A 271 22.56 2.01 -4.97
CA ALA A 271 22.14 2.33 -3.61
C ALA A 271 20.63 2.61 -3.52
N GLY A 272 20.09 3.40 -4.46
CA GLY A 272 18.65 3.69 -4.48
C GLY A 272 17.79 2.43 -4.67
N LEU A 273 18.20 1.52 -5.55
CA LEU A 273 17.49 0.25 -5.77
C LEU A 273 17.59 -0.68 -4.56
N LEU A 274 18.78 -0.76 -3.93
CA LEU A 274 19.00 -1.52 -2.70
C LEU A 274 18.06 -1.06 -1.58
N VAL A 275 18.01 0.27 -1.34
CA VAL A 275 17.13 0.85 -0.30
C VAL A 275 15.67 0.64 -0.65
N PHE A 276 15.27 0.85 -1.91
CA PHE A 276 13.91 0.63 -2.35
C PHE A 276 13.45 -0.82 -2.11
N LEU A 277 14.23 -1.82 -2.54
CA LEU A 277 13.88 -3.23 -2.34
C LEU A 277 13.88 -3.61 -0.86
N GLY A 278 14.83 -3.12 -0.08
CA GLY A 278 14.88 -3.39 1.35
C GLY A 278 13.67 -2.84 2.09
N ILE A 279 13.31 -1.58 1.88
CA ILE A 279 12.10 -0.97 2.48
C ILE A 279 10.83 -1.66 1.96
N SER A 280 10.75 -1.91 0.65
CA SER A 280 9.57 -2.55 0.09
C SER A 280 9.31 -3.94 0.68
N ALA A 281 10.36 -4.69 1.00
CA ALA A 281 10.25 -5.99 1.68
C ALA A 281 9.68 -5.88 3.10
N THR A 282 9.86 -4.75 3.77
CA THR A 282 9.28 -4.50 5.11
C THR A 282 7.84 -3.96 5.03
N PHE A 283 7.39 -3.49 3.86
CA PHE A 283 6.04 -2.92 3.66
C PHE A 283 5.12 -3.89 2.90
N TYR A 284 5.60 -4.45 1.78
CA TYR A 284 4.79 -5.34 0.93
C TYR A 284 5.66 -6.31 0.14
N THR A 285 5.86 -7.50 0.66
CA THR A 285 6.78 -8.52 0.12
C THR A 285 6.41 -9.02 -1.26
N LEU A 286 5.12 -9.06 -1.62
CA LEU A 286 4.65 -9.53 -2.92
C LEU A 286 5.29 -8.72 -4.08
N PHE A 287 5.20 -7.39 -4.02
CA PHE A 287 5.80 -6.53 -5.05
C PHE A 287 7.33 -6.62 -5.03
N THR A 288 7.92 -6.72 -3.84
CA THR A 288 9.37 -6.91 -3.71
C THR A 288 9.82 -8.19 -4.40
N GLY A 289 9.17 -9.31 -4.11
CA GLY A 289 9.47 -10.63 -4.71
C GLY A 289 9.31 -10.60 -6.22
N ALA A 290 8.18 -10.10 -6.71
CA ALA A 290 7.91 -9.99 -8.14
C ALA A 290 8.99 -9.17 -8.85
N ILE A 291 9.33 -7.97 -8.36
CA ILE A 291 10.32 -7.08 -8.98
C ILE A 291 11.74 -7.62 -8.83
N ALA A 292 12.13 -8.14 -7.67
CA ALA A 292 13.47 -8.67 -7.44
C ALA A 292 13.77 -9.86 -8.36
N ILE A 293 12.82 -10.78 -8.51
CA ILE A 293 12.99 -12.00 -9.29
C ILE A 293 12.86 -11.72 -10.78
N THR A 294 11.74 -11.13 -11.22
CA THR A 294 11.41 -11.03 -12.65
C THR A 294 12.08 -9.84 -13.34
N VAL A 295 12.48 -8.81 -12.61
CA VAL A 295 13.10 -7.61 -13.17
C VAL A 295 14.58 -7.51 -12.81
N VAL A 296 14.90 -7.37 -11.53
CA VAL A 296 16.26 -7.03 -11.09
C VAL A 296 17.25 -8.16 -11.43
N SER A 297 16.91 -9.40 -11.07
CA SER A 297 17.75 -10.56 -11.36
C SER A 297 17.85 -10.82 -12.87
N PHE A 298 16.74 -10.73 -13.60
CA PHE A 298 16.71 -10.94 -15.05
C PHE A 298 17.56 -9.90 -15.79
N VAL A 299 17.39 -8.60 -15.47
CA VAL A 299 18.15 -7.51 -16.11
C VAL A 299 19.65 -7.62 -15.81
N ALA A 300 20.02 -8.01 -14.59
CA ALA A 300 21.42 -8.25 -14.21
C ALA A 300 22.05 -9.36 -15.05
N LEU A 301 21.36 -10.52 -15.17
CA LEU A 301 21.82 -11.67 -15.94
C LEU A 301 21.97 -11.33 -17.43
N VAL A 302 20.92 -10.73 -18.03
CA VAL A 302 20.97 -10.34 -19.45
C VAL A 302 22.09 -9.33 -19.70
N THR A 303 22.26 -8.33 -18.83
CA THR A 303 23.33 -7.35 -18.98
C THR A 303 24.71 -8.00 -18.86
N ALA A 304 24.89 -8.92 -17.90
CA ALA A 304 26.15 -9.66 -17.74
C ALA A 304 26.51 -10.48 -18.98
N ILE A 305 25.52 -11.15 -19.57
CA ILE A 305 25.71 -11.97 -20.80
C ILE A 305 26.03 -11.07 -21.99
N VAL A 306 25.26 -10.00 -22.20
CA VAL A 306 25.42 -9.09 -23.35
C VAL A 306 26.74 -8.33 -23.28
N GLU A 307 27.12 -7.83 -22.11
CA GLU A 307 28.37 -7.08 -21.91
C GLU A 307 29.58 -8.01 -21.69
N ARG A 308 29.36 -9.34 -21.60
CA ARG A 308 30.38 -10.33 -21.24
C ARG A 308 31.20 -9.91 -20.01
N SER A 309 30.52 -9.46 -18.98
CA SER A 309 31.10 -8.87 -17.77
C SER A 309 30.42 -9.38 -16.51
N PHE A 310 31.21 -9.67 -15.45
CA PHE A 310 30.69 -10.02 -14.14
C PHE A 310 30.26 -8.81 -13.30
N LYS A 311 30.51 -7.57 -13.73
CA LYS A 311 30.16 -6.36 -12.96
C LYS A 311 28.66 -6.26 -12.63
N PRO A 312 27.71 -6.56 -13.55
CA PRO A 312 26.28 -6.59 -13.20
C PRO A 312 25.95 -7.60 -12.11
N ILE A 313 26.60 -8.78 -12.10
CA ILE A 313 26.40 -9.81 -11.07
C ILE A 313 26.91 -9.34 -9.72
N VAL A 314 28.09 -8.73 -9.65
CA VAL A 314 28.61 -8.13 -8.41
C VAL A 314 27.63 -7.09 -7.85
N ARG A 315 27.06 -6.24 -8.70
CA ARG A 315 26.06 -5.26 -8.29
C ARG A 315 24.76 -5.90 -7.86
N LEU A 316 24.32 -6.99 -8.51
CA LEU A 316 23.18 -7.78 -8.06
C LEU A 316 23.40 -8.33 -6.65
N ILE A 317 24.58 -8.86 -6.37
CA ILE A 317 24.96 -9.35 -5.03
C ILE A 317 24.92 -8.20 -4.01
N VAL A 318 25.49 -7.04 -4.33
CA VAL A 318 25.44 -5.85 -3.45
C VAL A 318 24.00 -5.41 -3.18
N ILE A 319 23.17 -5.35 -4.22
CA ILE A 319 21.74 -5.01 -4.07
C ILE A 319 21.04 -6.07 -3.21
N GLY A 320 21.22 -7.35 -3.52
CA GLY A 320 20.60 -8.45 -2.79
C GLY A 320 20.99 -8.48 -1.31
N CYS A 321 22.30 -8.51 -1.01
CA CYS A 321 22.76 -8.53 0.38
C CYS A 321 22.32 -7.29 1.16
N GLY A 322 22.40 -6.10 0.54
CA GLY A 322 22.00 -4.87 1.22
C GLY A 322 20.48 -4.78 1.44
N SER A 323 19.67 -5.17 0.46
CA SER A 323 18.20 -5.20 0.62
C SER A 323 17.75 -6.25 1.62
N LEU A 324 18.38 -7.43 1.63
CA LEU A 324 18.12 -8.47 2.63
C LEU A 324 18.52 -8.04 4.04
N ALA A 325 19.61 -7.29 4.19
CA ALA A 325 20.01 -6.74 5.49
C ALA A 325 18.97 -5.74 6.04
N ILE A 326 18.37 -4.91 5.18
CA ILE A 326 17.27 -4.02 5.59
C ILE A 326 16.00 -4.85 5.90
N ALA A 327 15.65 -5.81 5.03
CA ALA A 327 14.51 -6.68 5.23
C ALA A 327 14.59 -7.50 6.52
N ALA A 328 15.80 -7.95 6.89
CA ALA A 328 16.06 -8.74 8.10
C ALA A 328 15.72 -7.98 9.40
N ILE A 329 15.68 -6.64 9.37
CA ILE A 329 15.23 -5.85 10.52
C ILE A 329 13.77 -6.20 10.86
N ALA A 330 12.90 -6.38 9.87
CA ALA A 330 11.50 -6.74 10.10
C ALA A 330 11.28 -8.27 10.13
N TRP A 331 11.96 -9.02 9.25
CA TRP A 331 11.70 -10.44 9.04
C TRP A 331 12.56 -11.38 9.87
N GLY A 332 13.67 -10.87 10.46
CA GLY A 332 14.64 -11.69 11.19
C GLY A 332 14.03 -12.51 12.32
N PRO A 333 13.26 -11.92 13.24
CA PRO A 333 12.63 -12.66 14.33
C PRO A 333 11.71 -13.78 13.84
N TYR A 334 10.87 -13.53 12.85
CA TYR A 334 9.99 -14.54 12.27
C TYR A 334 10.76 -15.68 11.61
N ILE A 335 11.76 -15.36 10.78
CA ILE A 335 12.59 -16.40 10.12
C ILE A 335 13.30 -17.27 11.17
N LEU A 336 13.81 -16.65 12.25
CA LEU A 336 14.44 -17.39 13.35
C LEU A 336 13.44 -18.30 14.07
N ALA A 337 12.21 -17.86 14.25
CA ALA A 337 11.14 -18.65 14.85
C ALA A 337 10.78 -19.85 13.94
N VAL A 338 10.61 -19.62 12.64
CA VAL A 338 10.36 -20.71 11.66
C VAL A 338 11.49 -21.73 11.65
N LEU A 339 12.76 -21.29 11.71
CA LEU A 339 13.91 -22.21 11.73
C LEU A 339 14.04 -23.03 13.04
N ARG A 340 13.37 -22.61 14.10
CA ARG A 340 13.35 -23.30 15.41
C ARG A 340 12.10 -24.14 15.63
N ALA A 341 11.07 -23.91 14.83
CA ALA A 341 9.83 -24.67 14.92
C ALA A 341 10.10 -26.14 14.56
N ASP A 342 9.54 -27.05 15.33
CA ASP A 342 9.61 -28.50 15.17
C ASP A 342 8.35 -29.09 14.49
N PHE A 343 7.47 -28.21 14.03
CA PHE A 343 6.22 -28.54 13.33
C PHE A 343 6.15 -27.80 11.97
N PRO A 344 5.37 -28.33 11.01
CA PRO A 344 5.19 -27.68 9.72
C PRO A 344 4.42 -26.36 9.85
N THR A 345 4.88 -25.33 9.16
CA THR A 345 4.15 -24.07 9.05
C THR A 345 2.92 -24.21 8.14
N GLU A 346 1.81 -23.61 8.51
CA GLU A 346 0.62 -23.56 7.68
C GLU A 346 0.72 -22.42 6.66
N ALA A 347 0.11 -22.62 5.48
CA ALA A 347 0.04 -21.56 4.49
C ALA A 347 -1.01 -20.51 4.91
N ALA A 348 -0.72 -19.25 4.62
CA ALA A 348 -1.60 -18.13 4.97
C ALA A 348 -2.25 -17.51 3.72
N ALA A 349 -2.05 -16.23 3.44
CA ALA A 349 -2.67 -15.44 2.37
C ALA A 349 -2.56 -16.01 0.94
N GLN A 350 -1.80 -17.08 0.73
CA GLN A 350 -1.67 -17.79 -0.56
C GLN A 350 -2.90 -18.63 -0.91
N HIS A 351 -3.76 -18.95 0.06
CA HIS A 351 -5.00 -19.70 -0.12
C HIS A 351 -6.14 -18.80 -0.57
N TYR A 352 -5.88 -17.99 -1.60
CA TYR A 352 -6.86 -17.05 -2.13
C TYR A 352 -6.69 -16.83 -3.63
N LEU A 353 -7.76 -17.09 -4.39
CA LEU A 353 -7.83 -16.81 -5.82
C LEU A 353 -9.22 -16.24 -6.16
N PRO A 354 -9.39 -14.92 -6.20
CA PRO A 354 -10.65 -14.28 -6.59
C PRO A 354 -10.86 -14.35 -8.11
N ALA A 355 -12.04 -13.94 -8.57
CA ALA A 355 -12.38 -13.91 -10.00
C ALA A 355 -11.38 -13.07 -10.81
N GLU A 356 -10.98 -11.91 -10.28
CA GLU A 356 -9.98 -11.01 -10.88
C GLU A 356 -8.60 -11.69 -11.03
N GLY A 357 -8.31 -12.68 -10.19
CA GLY A 357 -7.08 -13.49 -10.26
C GLY A 357 -7.04 -14.44 -11.46
N THR A 358 -8.15 -14.63 -12.15
CA THR A 358 -8.26 -15.47 -13.36
C THR A 358 -8.18 -14.69 -14.67
N GLU A 359 -8.00 -13.36 -14.59
CA GLU A 359 -7.97 -12.47 -15.75
C GLU A 359 -6.57 -11.86 -15.93
N VAL A 360 -6.22 -11.59 -17.18
CA VAL A 360 -4.99 -10.87 -17.53
C VAL A 360 -5.35 -9.40 -17.76
N PRO A 361 -4.81 -8.46 -16.97
CA PRO A 361 -5.12 -7.04 -17.14
C PRO A 361 -4.57 -6.50 -18.46
N VAL A 362 -5.43 -5.93 -19.29
CA VAL A 362 -5.09 -5.31 -20.58
C VAL A 362 -5.59 -3.86 -20.67
N PRO A 363 -5.11 -2.97 -19.78
CA PRO A 363 -5.64 -1.61 -19.63
C PRO A 363 -5.56 -0.80 -20.92
N PHE A 364 -4.60 -1.08 -21.81
CA PHE A 364 -4.44 -0.40 -23.10
C PHE A 364 -5.55 -0.68 -24.12
N LEU A 365 -6.46 -1.62 -23.85
CA LEU A 365 -7.68 -1.87 -24.65
C LEU A 365 -8.92 -1.18 -24.09
N ALA A 366 -8.86 -0.64 -22.88
CA ALA A 366 -9.97 0.06 -22.26
C ALA A 366 -10.25 1.40 -22.97
N PRO A 367 -11.51 1.72 -23.33
CA PRO A 367 -11.90 2.98 -23.96
C PRO A 367 -11.93 4.13 -22.94
N SER A 368 -10.80 4.45 -22.34
CA SER A 368 -10.63 5.46 -21.30
C SER A 368 -9.36 6.29 -21.51
N LEU A 369 -9.23 7.41 -20.79
CA LEU A 369 -8.00 8.21 -20.83
C LEU A 369 -6.78 7.40 -20.37
N VAL A 370 -6.94 6.57 -19.36
CA VAL A 370 -5.88 5.68 -18.87
C VAL A 370 -5.53 4.63 -19.92
N GLY A 371 -6.54 4.02 -20.55
CA GLY A 371 -6.33 3.06 -21.62
C GLY A 371 -5.58 3.65 -22.80
N LEU A 372 -5.93 4.87 -23.23
CA LEU A 372 -5.20 5.59 -24.27
C LEU A 372 -3.75 5.89 -23.86
N LEU A 373 -3.53 6.32 -22.63
CA LEU A 373 -2.17 6.60 -22.11
C LEU A 373 -1.34 5.31 -22.06
N CYS A 374 -1.93 4.19 -21.61
CA CYS A 374 -1.30 2.88 -21.60
C CYS A 374 -0.99 2.38 -23.02
N LEU A 375 -1.89 2.61 -23.99
CA LEU A 375 -1.67 2.28 -25.40
C LEU A 375 -0.47 3.08 -25.98
N ILE A 376 -0.42 4.38 -25.73
CA ILE A 376 0.73 5.20 -26.12
C ILE A 376 2.00 4.66 -25.48
N GLY A 377 1.93 4.25 -24.21
CA GLY A 377 3.06 3.70 -23.46
C GLY A 377 3.61 2.42 -24.06
N ILE A 378 2.76 1.43 -24.34
CA ILE A 378 3.20 0.16 -24.92
C ILE A 378 3.78 0.36 -26.33
N VAL A 379 3.15 1.20 -27.16
CA VAL A 379 3.65 1.56 -28.48
C VAL A 379 5.02 2.25 -28.37
N TYR A 380 5.17 3.18 -27.42
CA TYR A 380 6.44 3.88 -27.20
C TYR A 380 7.55 2.92 -26.75
N LEU A 381 7.27 1.97 -25.85
CA LEU A 381 8.24 0.96 -25.43
C LEU A 381 8.70 0.08 -26.60
N ILE A 382 7.80 -0.30 -27.50
CA ILE A 382 8.12 -1.11 -28.69
C ILE A 382 9.01 -0.29 -29.66
N ILE A 383 8.61 0.94 -29.99
CA ILE A 383 9.35 1.79 -30.92
C ILE A 383 10.75 2.12 -30.38
N ARG A 384 10.87 2.30 -29.07
CA ARG A 384 12.12 2.73 -28.41
C ARG A 384 12.88 1.57 -27.75
N VAL A 385 12.63 0.33 -28.12
CA VAL A 385 13.28 -0.87 -27.56
C VAL A 385 14.81 -0.86 -27.60
N LYS A 386 15.41 -0.07 -28.50
CA LYS A 386 16.86 0.14 -28.57
C LYS A 386 17.40 1.01 -27.42
N ASN A 387 16.54 1.81 -26.76
CA ASN A 387 16.94 2.55 -25.57
C ASN A 387 17.00 1.60 -24.38
N VAL A 388 18.15 1.49 -23.76
CA VAL A 388 18.42 0.52 -22.68
C VAL A 388 17.47 0.70 -21.50
N HIS A 389 17.18 1.95 -21.12
CA HIS A 389 16.32 2.24 -19.97
C HIS A 389 14.85 1.93 -20.26
N LEU A 390 14.35 2.30 -21.45
CA LEU A 390 12.98 1.98 -21.86
C LEU A 390 12.79 0.50 -22.11
N ARG A 391 13.80 -0.18 -22.63
CA ARG A 391 13.80 -1.64 -22.77
C ARG A 391 13.68 -2.33 -21.41
N THR A 392 14.38 -1.83 -20.38
CA THR A 392 14.25 -2.37 -19.00
C THR A 392 12.86 -2.14 -18.43
N LEU A 393 12.23 -1.00 -18.72
CA LEU A 393 10.84 -0.77 -18.34
C LEU A 393 9.89 -1.74 -19.05
N GLY A 394 10.14 -2.07 -20.33
CA GLY A 394 9.43 -3.12 -21.07
C GLY A 394 9.65 -4.52 -20.47
N TRP A 395 10.87 -4.85 -20.05
CA TRP A 395 11.12 -6.11 -19.34
C TRP A 395 10.45 -6.17 -17.97
N ALA A 396 10.34 -5.04 -17.25
CA ALA A 396 9.59 -4.98 -16.02
C ALA A 396 8.11 -5.31 -16.27
N LEU A 397 7.51 -4.75 -17.32
CA LEU A 397 6.15 -5.06 -17.72
C LEU A 397 5.97 -6.56 -18.05
N MET A 398 6.89 -7.12 -18.83
CA MET A 398 6.85 -8.56 -19.16
C MET A 398 7.01 -9.43 -17.92
N GLY A 399 7.89 -9.04 -16.99
CA GLY A 399 8.10 -9.76 -15.73
C GLY A 399 6.85 -9.76 -14.84
N VAL A 400 6.15 -8.63 -14.76
CA VAL A 400 4.87 -8.53 -14.04
C VAL A 400 3.81 -9.43 -14.69
N TYR A 401 3.67 -9.41 -16.01
CA TYR A 401 2.74 -10.32 -16.70
C TYR A 401 3.11 -11.79 -16.50
N LEU A 402 4.40 -12.12 -16.52
CA LEU A 402 4.84 -13.50 -16.25
C LEU A 402 4.42 -13.95 -14.84
N TRP A 403 4.54 -13.07 -13.84
CA TRP A 403 4.08 -13.35 -12.48
C TRP A 403 2.58 -13.57 -12.40
N ILE A 404 1.78 -12.70 -13.07
CA ILE A 404 0.32 -12.82 -13.15
C ILE A 404 -0.08 -14.18 -13.75
N VAL A 405 0.51 -14.55 -14.89
CA VAL A 405 0.22 -15.83 -15.54
C VAL A 405 0.68 -17.02 -14.68
N ALA A 406 1.85 -16.92 -14.05
CA ALA A 406 2.33 -17.95 -13.12
C ALA A 406 1.36 -18.14 -11.95
N SER A 407 0.80 -17.06 -11.41
CA SER A 407 -0.22 -17.10 -10.35
C SER A 407 -1.48 -17.88 -10.75
N MET A 408 -1.86 -17.85 -12.03
CA MET A 408 -3.01 -18.62 -12.54
C MET A 408 -2.73 -20.12 -12.69
N VAL A 409 -1.46 -20.50 -12.81
CA VAL A 409 -1.06 -21.90 -12.99
C VAL A 409 -0.80 -22.59 -11.65
N LEU A 410 -0.34 -21.86 -10.64
CA LEU A 410 0.03 -22.42 -9.34
C LEU A 410 -1.12 -23.06 -8.54
N PRO A 411 -2.42 -22.74 -8.75
CA PRO A 411 -3.51 -23.49 -8.12
C PRO A 411 -3.47 -25.00 -8.41
N LEU A 412 -2.82 -25.42 -9.50
CA LEU A 412 -2.60 -26.85 -9.78
C LEU A 412 -1.74 -27.56 -8.70
N VAL A 413 -0.97 -26.80 -7.93
CA VAL A 413 -0.17 -27.30 -6.81
C VAL A 413 -0.68 -26.81 -5.45
N GLY A 414 -1.91 -26.32 -5.40
CA GLY A 414 -2.60 -25.93 -4.16
C GLY A 414 -2.24 -24.57 -3.59
N THR A 415 -1.63 -23.66 -4.40
CA THR A 415 -1.28 -22.32 -3.95
C THR A 415 -1.43 -21.27 -5.05
N THR A 416 -1.33 -19.98 -4.72
CA THR A 416 -1.26 -18.88 -5.69
C THR A 416 -0.14 -17.91 -5.34
N LEU A 417 0.17 -17.00 -6.29
CA LEU A 417 1.10 -15.88 -6.09
C LEU A 417 0.39 -14.53 -6.03
N LEU A 418 -0.93 -14.52 -5.80
CA LEU A 418 -1.75 -13.31 -5.71
C LEU A 418 -1.54 -12.34 -6.89
N GLY A 419 -1.49 -12.89 -8.11
CA GLY A 419 -1.12 -12.15 -9.33
C GLY A 419 -2.05 -10.99 -9.66
N PHE A 420 -3.32 -11.03 -9.27
CA PHE A 420 -4.28 -9.95 -9.46
C PHE A 420 -3.85 -8.63 -8.79
N ARG A 421 -3.14 -8.71 -7.66
CA ARG A 421 -2.60 -7.55 -6.96
C ARG A 421 -1.55 -6.76 -7.79
N LEU A 422 -1.03 -7.34 -8.87
CA LEU A 422 -0.02 -6.71 -9.71
C LEU A 422 -0.60 -5.85 -10.84
N GLU A 423 -1.91 -5.78 -11.01
CA GLU A 423 -2.56 -4.94 -12.03
C GLU A 423 -2.11 -3.49 -11.94
N ILE A 424 -2.04 -2.93 -10.73
CA ILE A 424 -1.55 -1.56 -10.51
C ILE A 424 -0.14 -1.35 -11.10
N LEU A 425 0.75 -2.33 -11.00
CA LEU A 425 2.11 -2.24 -11.56
C LEU A 425 2.09 -2.20 -13.09
N VAL A 426 1.19 -2.98 -13.73
CA VAL A 426 0.99 -2.96 -15.19
C VAL A 426 0.58 -1.56 -15.63
N VAL A 427 -0.43 -0.98 -14.99
CA VAL A 427 -0.94 0.35 -15.31
C VAL A 427 0.13 1.43 -15.07
N LEU A 428 0.81 1.43 -13.93
CA LEU A 428 1.84 2.43 -13.61
C LEU A 428 3.03 2.39 -14.57
N ILE A 429 3.48 1.19 -14.97
CA ILE A 429 4.58 1.04 -15.94
C ILE A 429 4.15 1.57 -17.31
N MET A 430 2.98 1.16 -17.81
CA MET A 430 2.47 1.61 -19.12
C MET A 430 2.21 3.11 -19.15
N ALA A 431 1.53 3.64 -18.13
CA ALA A 431 1.22 5.07 -18.05
C ALA A 431 2.49 5.93 -17.95
N THR A 432 3.48 5.50 -17.16
CA THR A 432 4.79 6.17 -17.11
C THR A 432 5.44 6.21 -18.49
N ALA A 433 5.44 5.09 -19.22
CA ALA A 433 5.93 5.03 -20.58
C ALA A 433 5.11 5.92 -21.53
N GLY A 434 3.80 6.02 -21.32
CA GLY A 434 2.90 6.91 -22.06
C GLY A 434 3.25 8.38 -21.90
N VAL A 435 3.46 8.83 -20.65
CA VAL A 435 3.90 10.21 -20.37
C VAL A 435 5.26 10.50 -21.00
N LEU A 436 6.22 9.55 -20.92
CA LEU A 436 7.53 9.67 -21.58
C LEU A 436 7.38 9.74 -23.12
N GLY A 437 6.46 8.97 -23.70
CA GLY A 437 6.14 8.98 -25.13
C GLY A 437 5.56 10.33 -25.58
N LEU A 438 4.58 10.87 -24.84
CA LEU A 438 4.01 12.19 -25.10
C LEU A 438 5.06 13.30 -24.98
N ALA A 439 5.92 13.24 -23.96
CA ALA A 439 7.01 14.18 -23.79
C ALA A 439 8.01 14.13 -24.96
N HIS A 440 8.29 12.94 -25.49
CA HIS A 440 9.15 12.78 -26.66
C HIS A 440 8.52 13.40 -27.93
N LEU A 441 7.22 13.19 -28.14
CA LEU A 441 6.47 13.83 -29.24
C LEU A 441 6.47 15.35 -29.08
N TYR A 442 6.21 15.85 -27.88
CA TYR A 442 6.27 17.29 -27.60
C TYR A 442 7.62 17.90 -27.97
N GLU A 443 8.73 17.30 -27.57
CA GLU A 443 10.09 17.79 -27.89
C GLU A 443 10.38 17.75 -29.39
N GLN A 444 9.81 16.85 -30.15
CA GLN A 444 9.97 16.80 -31.60
C GLN A 444 9.31 17.99 -32.33
N TYR A 445 8.18 18.48 -31.79
CA TYR A 445 7.36 19.54 -32.38
C TYR A 445 7.44 20.89 -31.64
N ARG A 446 8.27 21.01 -30.60
CA ARG A 446 8.34 22.18 -29.70
C ARG A 446 8.73 23.51 -30.35
N THR A 447 9.20 23.51 -31.62
CA THR A 447 9.54 24.73 -32.34
C THR A 447 8.34 25.62 -32.63
N ARG A 448 7.12 25.11 -32.46
CA ARG A 448 5.87 25.88 -32.59
C ARG A 448 5.53 26.57 -31.29
N GLU A 449 5.56 27.90 -31.26
CA GLU A 449 5.39 28.71 -30.03
C GLU A 449 4.09 28.42 -29.25
N TYR A 450 2.98 28.09 -29.94
CA TYR A 450 1.69 27.79 -29.32
C TYR A 450 1.60 26.39 -28.75
N LEU A 451 2.46 25.46 -29.14
CA LEU A 451 2.35 24.06 -28.75
C LEU A 451 2.49 23.86 -27.24
N ALA A 452 3.37 24.61 -26.58
CA ALA A 452 3.53 24.55 -25.13
C ALA A 452 2.24 24.91 -24.40
N ALA A 453 1.55 25.96 -24.86
CA ALA A 453 0.28 26.38 -24.26
C ALA A 453 -0.81 25.33 -24.50
N VAL A 454 -0.93 24.84 -25.74
CA VAL A 454 -1.93 23.81 -26.10
C VAL A 454 -1.74 22.54 -25.28
N VAL A 455 -0.50 22.01 -25.21
CA VAL A 455 -0.19 20.81 -24.43
C VAL A 455 -0.47 21.03 -22.95
N THR A 456 -0.09 22.18 -22.39
CA THR A 456 -0.38 22.51 -20.98
C THR A 456 -1.89 22.52 -20.70
N VAL A 457 -2.68 23.16 -21.57
CA VAL A 457 -4.14 23.21 -21.39
C VAL A 457 -4.77 21.82 -21.52
N ILE A 458 -4.41 21.05 -22.55
CA ILE A 458 -4.97 19.70 -22.76
C ILE A 458 -4.60 18.77 -21.61
N THR A 459 -3.35 18.76 -21.15
CA THR A 459 -2.93 17.91 -20.03
C THR A 459 -3.57 18.33 -18.72
N ALA A 460 -3.75 19.63 -18.47
CA ALA A 460 -4.45 20.13 -17.29
C ALA A 460 -5.93 19.71 -17.31
N LEU A 461 -6.63 19.90 -18.44
CA LEU A 461 -8.03 19.50 -18.57
C LEU A 461 -8.21 17.98 -18.43
N ALA A 462 -7.34 17.18 -19.07
CA ALA A 462 -7.37 15.72 -18.91
C ALA A 462 -7.10 15.29 -17.47
N GLY A 463 -6.15 15.96 -16.78
CA GLY A 463 -5.86 15.71 -15.37
C GLY A 463 -7.04 16.05 -14.46
N ILE A 464 -7.67 17.22 -14.64
CA ILE A 464 -8.87 17.62 -13.90
C ILE A 464 -9.99 16.61 -14.14
N PHE A 465 -10.28 16.30 -15.42
CA PHE A 465 -11.33 15.36 -15.80
C PHE A 465 -11.16 14.01 -15.11
N TYR A 466 -9.94 13.47 -15.09
CA TYR A 466 -9.66 12.18 -14.47
C TYR A 466 -9.68 12.24 -12.94
N MET A 467 -8.99 13.22 -12.35
CA MET A 467 -8.80 13.28 -10.89
C MET A 467 -10.10 13.59 -10.13
N GLN A 468 -11.03 14.34 -10.72
CA GLN A 468 -12.31 14.64 -10.08
C GLN A 468 -13.23 13.42 -9.93
N GLU A 469 -12.99 12.36 -10.73
CA GLU A 469 -13.75 11.12 -10.65
C GLU A 469 -13.23 10.18 -9.54
N ILE A 470 -12.01 10.40 -8.99
CA ILE A 470 -11.43 9.53 -7.95
C ILE A 470 -12.38 9.31 -6.77
N PRO A 471 -13.03 10.35 -6.18
CA PRO A 471 -13.98 10.11 -5.10
C PRO A 471 -15.24 9.33 -5.52
N ALA A 472 -15.65 9.44 -6.77
CA ALA A 472 -16.81 8.70 -7.30
C ALA A 472 -16.48 7.21 -7.51
N GLU A 473 -15.28 6.89 -7.97
CA GLU A 473 -14.79 5.50 -8.08
C GLU A 473 -14.74 4.80 -6.72
N HIS A 474 -14.49 5.55 -5.64
CA HIS A 474 -14.47 5.03 -4.28
C HIS A 474 -15.76 5.29 -3.49
N GLN A 475 -16.89 5.56 -4.16
CA GLN A 475 -18.13 5.94 -3.47
C GLN A 475 -18.54 4.91 -2.40
N THR A 476 -18.52 3.62 -2.72
CA THR A 476 -18.87 2.55 -1.77
C THR A 476 -17.87 2.48 -0.60
N ALA A 477 -16.59 2.62 -0.88
CA ALA A 477 -15.55 2.59 0.16
C ALA A 477 -15.64 3.81 1.09
N ILE A 478 -16.00 4.97 0.55
CA ILE A 478 -16.28 6.18 1.34
C ILE A 478 -17.55 5.97 2.17
N ASP A 479 -18.62 5.45 1.58
CA ASP A 479 -19.88 5.19 2.28
C ASP A 479 -19.67 4.23 3.45
N ASN A 480 -18.86 3.19 3.27
CA ASN A 480 -18.51 2.26 4.34
C ASN A 480 -17.67 2.92 5.45
N ALA A 481 -16.83 3.92 5.12
CA ALA A 481 -16.09 4.69 6.12
C ALA A 481 -16.98 5.63 6.96
N TYR A 482 -18.21 5.88 6.51
CA TYR A 482 -19.22 6.62 7.26
C TYR A 482 -20.27 5.69 7.91
N SER A 483 -20.13 4.37 7.78
CA SER A 483 -20.97 3.45 8.55
C SER A 483 -20.69 3.62 10.04
N ASP A 484 -21.73 3.44 10.83
CA ASP A 484 -21.65 3.65 12.28
C ASP A 484 -20.90 2.50 12.96
N THR A 485 -19.60 2.69 13.08
CA THR A 485 -18.68 1.80 13.76
C THR A 485 -17.78 2.59 14.70
N ASP A 486 -18.35 3.50 15.49
CA ASP A 486 -17.65 4.46 16.35
C ASP A 486 -16.67 5.42 15.61
N GLY A 487 -16.70 5.43 14.29
CA GLY A 487 -15.94 6.37 13.49
C GLY A 487 -16.53 7.77 13.42
N ASN A 488 -17.60 8.06 14.15
CA ASN A 488 -18.39 9.29 14.09
C ASN A 488 -18.92 9.63 12.70
N GLY A 489 -19.23 8.61 11.90
CA GLY A 489 -19.95 8.77 10.65
C GLY A 489 -21.45 8.90 10.87
N GLU A 490 -22.14 9.65 10.01
CA GLU A 490 -23.59 9.91 10.12
C GLU A 490 -24.45 8.89 9.37
N ARG A 491 -24.09 7.61 9.32
CA ARG A 491 -24.87 6.58 8.64
C ARG A 491 -25.29 5.47 9.58
N ALA A 492 -26.14 5.81 10.52
CA ALA A 492 -26.66 4.89 11.53
C ALA A 492 -27.65 3.83 11.00
N ASP A 493 -28.12 3.94 9.76
CA ASP A 493 -29.31 3.20 9.29
C ASP A 493 -29.00 1.96 8.44
N GLN A 494 -27.73 1.67 8.16
CA GLN A 494 -27.38 0.59 7.23
C GLN A 494 -26.98 -0.75 7.89
N PHE A 495 -26.65 -0.76 9.16
CA PHE A 495 -26.30 -1.98 9.87
C PHE A 495 -27.22 -2.18 11.08
N PRO A 496 -28.03 -3.25 11.08
CA PRO A 496 -29.00 -3.49 12.14
C PRO A 496 -28.38 -3.83 13.50
N ALA A 497 -27.06 -4.06 13.55
CA ALA A 497 -26.36 -4.29 14.80
C ALA A 497 -25.00 -3.59 14.72
N ASP A 498 -24.94 -2.37 15.18
CA ASP A 498 -23.64 -1.76 15.47
C ASP A 498 -23.07 -2.38 16.75
N SER A 499 -22.39 -3.51 16.56
CA SER A 499 -21.73 -4.21 17.65
C SER A 499 -20.60 -3.39 18.28
N ALA A 500 -20.00 -2.48 17.51
CA ALA A 500 -18.90 -1.63 17.97
C ALA A 500 -19.30 -0.72 19.15
N ARG A 501 -20.55 -0.33 19.25
CA ARG A 501 -21.03 0.49 20.38
C ARG A 501 -20.88 -0.20 21.76
N TYR A 502 -20.76 -1.51 21.78
CA TYR A 502 -20.58 -2.29 23.02
C TYR A 502 -19.10 -2.55 23.34
N TYR A 503 -18.19 -2.25 22.43
CA TYR A 503 -16.78 -2.63 22.61
C TYR A 503 -16.08 -1.91 23.75
N SER A 504 -16.44 -0.65 24.03
CA SER A 504 -15.89 0.06 25.19
C SER A 504 -16.31 -0.59 26.53
N GLU A 505 -17.56 -1.06 26.60
CA GLU A 505 -18.09 -1.74 27.79
C GLU A 505 -17.42 -3.11 27.97
N ILE A 506 -17.25 -3.87 26.88
CA ILE A 506 -16.50 -5.13 26.89
C ILE A 506 -15.03 -4.89 27.29
N ASP A 507 -14.40 -3.83 26.79
CA ASP A 507 -13.03 -3.48 27.16
C ASP A 507 -12.91 -3.13 28.65
N GLU A 508 -13.84 -2.35 29.20
CA GLU A 508 -13.90 -2.04 30.64
C GLU A 508 -14.04 -3.31 31.48
N PHE A 509 -14.92 -4.23 31.07
CA PHE A 509 -15.09 -5.52 31.72
C PHE A 509 -13.78 -6.33 31.67
N PHE A 510 -13.14 -6.47 30.52
CA PHE A 510 -11.90 -7.23 30.37
C PHE A 510 -10.73 -6.62 31.13
N GLN A 511 -10.61 -5.28 31.15
CA GLN A 511 -9.57 -4.59 31.93
C GLN A 511 -9.72 -4.83 33.42
N SER A 512 -10.97 -4.96 33.94
CA SER A 512 -11.23 -5.25 35.35
C SER A 512 -10.80 -6.66 35.78
N HIS A 513 -10.60 -7.59 34.80
CA HIS A 513 -10.21 -8.98 35.02
C HIS A 513 -8.79 -9.30 34.51
N ASP A 514 -7.98 -8.28 34.17
CA ASP A 514 -6.63 -8.46 33.58
C ASP A 514 -6.62 -9.42 32.38
N ALA A 515 -7.64 -9.32 31.49
CA ALA A 515 -7.74 -10.15 30.31
C ALA A 515 -6.61 -9.84 29.32
N ASP A 516 -6.03 -10.87 28.71
CA ASP A 516 -4.93 -10.75 27.74
C ASP A 516 -5.20 -11.53 26.46
N VAL A 517 -5.61 -12.80 26.56
CA VAL A 517 -5.93 -13.65 25.41
C VAL A 517 -7.43 -13.88 25.33
N VAL A 518 -8.03 -13.43 24.22
CA VAL A 518 -9.48 -13.49 24.00
C VAL A 518 -9.82 -14.56 22.97
N MET A 519 -10.77 -15.43 23.29
CA MET A 519 -11.39 -16.36 22.34
C MET A 519 -12.69 -15.75 21.82
N THR A 520 -12.73 -15.41 20.52
CA THR A 520 -13.89 -14.75 19.91
C THR A 520 -13.95 -14.89 18.40
N ASP A 521 -15.16 -14.88 17.83
CA ASP A 521 -15.41 -14.64 16.42
C ASP A 521 -15.73 -13.16 16.11
N GLU A 522 -15.80 -12.29 17.13
CA GLU A 522 -16.02 -10.85 16.99
C GLU A 522 -14.70 -10.12 16.73
N LYS A 523 -14.20 -10.30 15.51
CA LYS A 523 -12.89 -9.78 15.07
C LYS A 523 -12.80 -8.26 15.05
N LEU A 524 -13.94 -7.54 14.91
CA LEU A 524 -13.95 -6.08 14.93
C LEU A 524 -13.46 -5.55 16.27
N PHE A 525 -13.82 -6.23 17.38
CA PHE A 525 -13.34 -5.87 18.71
C PHE A 525 -11.81 -5.78 18.76
N MET A 526 -11.12 -6.74 18.13
CA MET A 526 -9.65 -6.80 18.10
C MET A 526 -9.03 -5.68 17.24
N ALA A 527 -9.79 -5.07 16.33
CA ALA A 527 -9.31 -3.92 15.56
C ALA A 527 -9.31 -2.62 16.39
N TYR A 528 -10.25 -2.50 17.33
CA TYR A 528 -10.33 -1.35 18.24
C TYR A 528 -9.44 -1.50 19.47
N HIS A 529 -9.41 -2.71 20.06
CA HIS A 529 -8.74 -3.00 21.33
C HIS A 529 -7.61 -4.02 21.16
N PRO A 530 -6.43 -3.81 21.73
CA PRO A 530 -5.20 -4.57 21.42
C PRO A 530 -5.07 -5.90 22.18
N TYR A 531 -6.15 -6.64 22.35
CA TYR A 531 -6.08 -7.98 22.92
C TYR A 531 -5.45 -8.99 21.98
N TYR A 532 -4.85 -10.05 22.52
CA TYR A 532 -4.43 -11.19 21.73
C TYR A 532 -5.59 -12.14 21.47
N GLY A 533 -5.64 -12.76 20.31
CA GLY A 533 -6.64 -13.76 19.97
C GLY A 533 -6.12 -15.18 20.20
N PHE A 534 -6.95 -16.04 20.77
CA PHE A 534 -6.63 -17.46 20.83
C PHE A 534 -6.52 -18.05 19.42
N ASN A 535 -7.42 -17.63 18.51
CA ASN A 535 -7.32 -17.99 17.10
C ASN A 535 -7.52 -16.78 16.20
N ALA A 536 -6.94 -16.84 14.99
CA ALA A 536 -7.17 -15.85 13.96
C ALA A 536 -8.55 -16.04 13.33
N PHE A 537 -9.11 -14.95 12.79
CA PHE A 537 -10.44 -15.00 12.19
C PHE A 537 -10.52 -15.93 10.96
N THR A 538 -9.47 -15.97 10.14
CA THR A 538 -9.34 -16.88 9.00
C THR A 538 -7.90 -17.33 8.83
N SER A 539 -7.68 -18.43 8.12
CA SER A 539 -6.35 -18.90 7.74
C SER A 539 -5.56 -17.87 6.93
N HIS A 540 -6.24 -16.95 6.19
CA HIS A 540 -5.60 -15.92 5.39
C HIS A 540 -4.78 -14.91 6.20
N TYR A 541 -5.17 -14.68 7.46
CA TYR A 541 -4.54 -13.72 8.37
C TYR A 541 -3.84 -14.38 9.55
N ALA A 542 -3.91 -15.71 9.61
CA ALA A 542 -3.24 -16.49 10.63
C ALA A 542 -1.72 -16.49 10.40
N ASN A 543 -0.97 -16.34 11.50
CA ASN A 543 0.47 -16.55 11.45
C ASN A 543 0.75 -18.01 11.05
N PRO A 544 1.64 -18.27 10.07
CA PRO A 544 1.98 -19.64 9.68
C PRO A 544 2.53 -20.52 10.81
N LEU A 545 3.03 -19.93 11.89
CA LEU A 545 3.44 -20.63 13.11
C LEU A 545 2.28 -20.85 14.10
N GLY A 546 1.11 -20.23 13.85
CA GLY A 546 -0.02 -20.21 14.78
C GLY A 546 -0.83 -21.48 14.84
N GLN A 547 -0.55 -22.48 13.98
CA GLN A 547 -1.27 -23.76 13.98
C GLN A 547 -2.80 -23.57 13.91
N PHE A 548 -3.26 -22.74 12.97
CA PHE A 548 -4.64 -22.30 12.84
C PHE A 548 -5.65 -23.48 12.85
N SER A 549 -5.36 -24.52 12.07
CA SER A 549 -6.24 -25.69 11.95
C SER A 549 -6.32 -26.50 13.24
N GLN A 550 -5.20 -26.61 13.97
CA GLN A 550 -5.15 -27.32 15.26
C GLN A 550 -5.92 -26.54 16.34
N ARG A 551 -5.74 -25.21 16.40
CA ARG A 551 -6.50 -24.34 17.33
C ARG A 551 -8.00 -24.41 17.06
N ASN A 552 -8.43 -24.43 15.78
CA ASN A 552 -9.83 -24.64 15.42
C ASN A 552 -10.37 -26.00 15.89
N ALA A 553 -9.58 -27.07 15.72
CA ALA A 553 -9.95 -28.40 16.18
C ALA A 553 -10.08 -28.47 17.71
N GLU A 554 -9.17 -27.79 18.42
CA GLU A 554 -9.20 -27.69 19.88
C GLU A 554 -10.43 -26.91 20.37
N MET A 555 -10.74 -25.77 19.76
CA MET A 555 -11.97 -25.02 20.08
C MET A 555 -13.24 -25.84 19.85
N SER A 556 -13.28 -26.66 18.78
CA SER A 556 -14.40 -27.59 18.55
C SER A 556 -14.47 -28.64 19.64
N ALA A 557 -13.33 -29.22 20.05
CA ALA A 557 -13.28 -30.22 21.13
C ALA A 557 -13.71 -29.63 22.50
N TRP A 558 -13.30 -28.39 22.78
CA TRP A 558 -13.75 -27.67 23.99
C TRP A 558 -15.26 -27.42 23.96
N ALA A 559 -15.81 -27.00 22.83
CA ALA A 559 -17.25 -26.77 22.71
C ALA A 559 -18.07 -28.08 22.88
N GLU A 560 -17.62 -29.17 22.23
CA GLU A 560 -18.28 -30.50 22.38
C GLU A 560 -18.13 -31.02 23.80
N GLY A 561 -16.95 -30.92 24.42
CA GLY A 561 -16.65 -31.40 25.76
C GLY A 561 -17.36 -30.61 26.86
N SER A 562 -17.68 -29.33 26.64
CA SER A 562 -18.32 -28.46 27.63
C SER A 562 -19.64 -29.03 28.15
N TRP A 563 -20.40 -29.77 27.34
CA TRP A 563 -21.68 -30.36 27.67
C TRP A 563 -21.63 -31.55 28.67
N GLU A 564 -20.43 -32.02 28.97
CA GLU A 564 -20.21 -33.16 29.86
C GLU A 564 -19.27 -32.82 31.05
N GLN A 565 -18.81 -31.56 31.14
CA GLN A 565 -17.80 -31.11 32.11
C GLN A 565 -18.41 -30.22 33.21
N SER A 566 -17.84 -30.28 34.39
CA SER A 566 -18.04 -29.24 35.42
C SER A 566 -17.18 -28.00 35.12
N PRO A 567 -17.47 -26.82 35.72
CA PRO A 567 -16.66 -25.60 35.53
C PRO A 567 -15.17 -25.81 35.79
N GLN A 568 -14.79 -26.56 36.83
CA GLN A 568 -13.37 -26.83 37.13
C GLN A 568 -12.72 -27.76 36.09
N GLU A 569 -13.43 -28.81 35.65
CA GLU A 569 -12.91 -29.70 34.62
C GLU A 569 -12.74 -28.99 33.29
N PHE A 570 -13.60 -28.02 32.97
CA PHE A 570 -13.48 -27.19 31.78
C PHE A 570 -12.26 -26.27 31.87
N VAL A 571 -12.01 -25.65 33.02
CA VAL A 571 -10.78 -24.88 33.27
C VAL A 571 -9.55 -25.73 33.08
N ASP A 572 -9.50 -26.94 33.67
CA ASP A 572 -8.40 -27.87 33.56
C ASP A 572 -8.19 -28.30 32.08
N THR A 573 -9.28 -28.42 31.30
CA THR A 573 -9.24 -28.72 29.86
C THR A 573 -8.64 -27.56 29.09
N LEU A 574 -9.04 -26.32 29.35
CA LEU A 574 -8.46 -25.12 28.74
C LEU A 574 -6.96 -24.97 29.03
N GLU A 575 -6.54 -25.30 30.27
CA GLU A 575 -5.13 -25.21 30.69
C GLU A 575 -4.25 -26.32 30.07
N ASN A 576 -4.85 -27.43 29.68
CA ASN A 576 -4.12 -28.56 29.12
C ASN A 576 -3.92 -28.46 27.59
N ASN A 577 -3.56 -27.28 27.10
CA ASN A 577 -3.23 -27.05 25.70
C ASN A 577 -1.80 -26.50 25.55
N PRO A 578 -1.18 -26.59 24.37
CA PRO A 578 0.20 -26.14 24.17
C PRO A 578 0.35 -24.63 23.92
N TRP A 579 -0.74 -23.86 23.86
CA TRP A 579 -0.75 -22.43 23.57
C TRP A 579 -1.12 -21.61 24.79
N ASP A 580 -1.03 -20.28 24.70
CA ASP A 580 -1.52 -19.38 25.72
C ASP A 580 -3.04 -19.55 25.89
N VAL A 581 -3.46 -19.80 27.13
CA VAL A 581 -4.86 -20.09 27.48
C VAL A 581 -5.70 -18.84 27.33
N PRO A 582 -6.89 -18.91 26.66
CA PRO A 582 -7.80 -17.79 26.66
C PRO A 582 -8.35 -17.55 28.09
N ASN A 583 -8.12 -16.37 28.62
CA ASN A 583 -8.63 -15.94 29.90
C ASN A 583 -9.85 -15.01 29.78
N ALA A 584 -10.30 -14.75 28.57
CA ALA A 584 -11.50 -13.99 28.26
C ALA A 584 -12.17 -14.53 26.99
N MET A 585 -13.49 -14.41 26.89
CA MET A 585 -14.28 -14.93 25.79
C MET A 585 -15.42 -13.98 25.44
N ILE A 586 -15.74 -13.88 24.14
CA ILE A 586 -16.92 -13.16 23.65
C ILE A 586 -17.73 -14.14 22.84
N PHE A 587 -18.92 -14.43 23.28
CA PHE A 587 -19.88 -15.31 22.63
C PHE A 587 -21.08 -14.53 22.10
N ARG A 588 -21.78 -15.11 21.15
CA ARG A 588 -23.13 -14.69 20.76
C ARG A 588 -24.10 -15.58 21.53
N GLY A 589 -25.00 -14.97 22.27
CA GLY A 589 -25.96 -15.70 23.12
C GLY A 589 -26.74 -14.79 24.03
N ASP A 590 -27.51 -15.40 24.89
CA ASP A 590 -28.35 -14.72 25.90
C ASP A 590 -28.26 -15.48 27.22
N ILE A 591 -27.85 -14.82 28.29
CA ILE A 591 -27.79 -15.39 29.64
C ILE A 591 -29.18 -15.84 30.12
N GLU A 592 -30.26 -15.17 29.66
CA GLU A 592 -31.64 -15.54 30.02
C GLU A 592 -32.14 -16.78 29.25
N SER A 593 -31.42 -17.22 28.21
CA SER A 593 -31.76 -18.38 27.38
C SER A 593 -30.59 -19.38 27.28
N PRO A 594 -30.13 -19.94 28.41
CA PRO A 594 -28.96 -20.81 28.45
C PRO A 594 -29.12 -22.10 27.63
N ASP A 595 -30.34 -22.61 27.45
CA ASP A 595 -30.61 -23.84 26.68
C ASP A 595 -30.14 -23.73 25.19
N ASP A 596 -29.96 -22.51 24.64
CA ASP A 596 -29.51 -22.29 23.29
C ASP A 596 -27.97 -22.41 23.13
N GLY A 597 -27.23 -22.45 24.24
CA GLY A 597 -25.76 -22.48 24.27
C GLY A 597 -25.10 -21.17 23.88
N TYR A 598 -23.84 -21.00 24.27
CA TYR A 598 -23.03 -19.84 23.86
C TYR A 598 -22.30 -20.13 22.56
N LYS A 599 -22.52 -19.28 21.54
CA LYS A 599 -22.17 -19.55 20.15
C LYS A 599 -20.92 -18.80 19.70
N GLN A 600 -20.05 -19.51 19.02
CA GLN A 600 -18.98 -18.94 18.19
C GLN A 600 -18.96 -19.57 16.79
N HIS A 601 -18.28 -18.91 15.84
CA HIS A 601 -18.07 -19.44 14.49
C HIS A 601 -16.58 -19.70 14.25
N LEU A 602 -16.29 -20.86 13.70
CA LEU A 602 -14.97 -21.23 13.24
C LEU A 602 -14.88 -21.04 11.73
N ALA A 603 -13.83 -20.37 11.27
CA ALA A 603 -13.53 -20.25 9.85
C ALA A 603 -12.74 -21.48 9.38
N VAL A 604 -13.26 -22.20 8.41
CA VAL A 604 -12.63 -23.38 7.80
C VAL A 604 -12.18 -23.00 6.39
N ASP A 605 -10.87 -23.16 6.12
CA ASP A 605 -10.31 -22.96 4.80
C ASP A 605 -10.71 -24.14 3.89
N ILE A 606 -11.40 -23.84 2.81
CA ILE A 606 -11.85 -24.83 1.82
C ILE A 606 -11.25 -24.55 0.43
N PHE A 607 -10.15 -23.75 0.36
CA PHE A 607 -9.42 -23.54 -0.89
C PHE A 607 -9.06 -24.90 -1.55
N PRO A 608 -9.19 -25.06 -2.88
CA PRO A 608 -9.50 -24.03 -3.89
C PRO A 608 -11.00 -23.81 -4.20
N ASN A 609 -11.91 -24.32 -3.39
CA ASN A 609 -13.35 -24.12 -3.59
C ASN A 609 -13.76 -22.68 -3.28
N GLN A 610 -14.93 -22.27 -3.82
CA GLN A 610 -15.51 -20.95 -3.59
C GLN A 610 -16.85 -21.05 -2.84
N PRO A 611 -17.11 -20.15 -1.89
CA PRO A 611 -16.15 -19.23 -1.30
C PRO A 611 -15.04 -20.02 -0.57
N ASN A 612 -13.81 -19.56 -0.59
CA ASN A 612 -12.68 -20.33 -0.03
C ASN A 612 -12.64 -20.38 1.52
N VAL A 613 -13.56 -19.73 2.19
CA VAL A 613 -13.78 -19.82 3.65
C VAL A 613 -15.24 -20.20 3.91
N ARG A 614 -15.43 -21.22 4.74
CA ARG A 614 -16.73 -21.62 5.30
C ARG A 614 -16.72 -21.33 6.80
N TYR A 615 -17.87 -20.97 7.36
CA TYR A 615 -18.04 -20.75 8.79
C TYR A 615 -18.91 -21.84 9.38
N ASP A 616 -18.38 -22.56 10.37
CA ASP A 616 -19.07 -23.60 11.12
C ASP A 616 -19.35 -23.08 12.52
N ALA A 617 -20.59 -23.22 13.01
CA ALA A 617 -20.98 -22.80 14.35
C ALA A 617 -20.59 -23.88 15.37
N ILE A 618 -20.02 -23.46 16.49
CA ILE A 618 -19.80 -24.28 17.70
C ILE A 618 -20.57 -23.66 18.84
N LEU A 619 -21.05 -24.52 19.75
CA LEU A 619 -21.86 -24.14 20.89
C LEU A 619 -21.20 -24.65 22.17
N PHE A 620 -21.00 -23.76 23.13
CA PHE A 620 -20.51 -24.07 24.46
C PHE A 620 -21.70 -24.17 25.43
N ASP A 621 -21.61 -25.11 26.35
CA ASP A 621 -22.59 -25.23 27.45
C ASP A 621 -22.39 -24.04 28.39
N PRO A 622 -23.43 -23.22 28.66
CA PRO A 622 -23.37 -22.18 29.67
C PRO A 622 -23.03 -22.64 31.08
N GLU A 623 -23.39 -23.89 31.46
CA GLU A 623 -23.18 -24.43 32.79
C GLU A 623 -21.69 -24.50 33.20
N VAL A 624 -20.76 -24.59 32.22
CA VAL A 624 -19.31 -24.59 32.53
C VAL A 624 -18.79 -23.22 32.98
N PHE A 625 -19.58 -22.17 32.83
CA PHE A 625 -19.27 -20.81 33.26
C PHE A 625 -20.06 -20.37 34.52
N ASP A 626 -20.84 -21.24 35.14
CA ASP A 626 -21.74 -20.87 36.26
C ASP A 626 -21.02 -20.74 37.62
N ASP A 627 -19.73 -21.09 37.71
CA ASP A 627 -18.99 -20.97 38.97
C ASP A 627 -18.38 -19.57 39.14
N PRO A 628 -18.90 -18.72 40.04
CA PRO A 628 -18.41 -17.35 40.22
C PRO A 628 -17.03 -17.25 40.90
N GLU A 629 -16.46 -18.36 41.40
CA GLU A 629 -15.08 -18.40 41.88
C GLU A 629 -14.09 -18.58 40.71
N LEU A 630 -14.56 -19.04 39.54
CA LEU A 630 -13.76 -19.31 38.36
C LEU A 630 -14.02 -18.31 37.22
N TRP A 631 -15.27 -17.89 37.06
CA TRP A 631 -15.71 -17.08 35.92
C TRP A 631 -16.62 -15.94 36.37
N ASP A 632 -16.43 -14.77 35.73
CA ASP A 632 -17.40 -13.69 35.74
C ASP A 632 -18.05 -13.62 34.36
N VAL A 633 -19.40 -13.57 34.33
CA VAL A 633 -20.21 -13.62 33.11
C VAL A 633 -21.16 -12.44 33.06
N GLU A 634 -21.09 -11.65 32.01
CA GLU A 634 -21.95 -10.48 31.83
C GLU A 634 -22.59 -10.44 30.44
N GLN A 635 -23.86 -10.00 30.39
CA GLN A 635 -24.55 -9.71 29.12
C GLN A 635 -24.29 -8.28 28.70
N ILE A 636 -23.52 -8.09 27.63
CA ILE A 636 -23.24 -6.78 27.06
C ILE A 636 -23.83 -6.70 25.63
N GLY A 637 -25.01 -6.13 25.54
CA GLY A 637 -25.77 -6.09 24.30
C GLY A 637 -26.05 -7.49 23.72
N PRO A 638 -25.64 -7.80 22.47
CA PRO A 638 -25.87 -9.11 21.87
C PRO A 638 -24.80 -10.15 22.24
N PHE A 639 -23.88 -9.81 23.15
CA PHE A 639 -22.76 -10.65 23.53
C PHE A 639 -22.87 -11.15 24.95
N VAL A 640 -22.53 -12.41 25.15
CA VAL A 640 -22.18 -12.96 26.46
C VAL A 640 -20.67 -12.87 26.61
N VAL A 641 -20.22 -12.09 27.56
CA VAL A 641 -18.81 -11.84 27.83
C VAL A 641 -18.41 -12.61 29.08
N VAL A 642 -17.34 -13.37 28.98
CA VAL A 642 -16.83 -14.22 30.06
C VAL A 642 -15.39 -13.84 30.33
N ALA A 643 -15.01 -13.66 31.57
CA ALA A 643 -13.64 -13.47 32.00
C ALA A 643 -13.30 -14.38 33.18
N ARG A 644 -12.06 -14.81 33.26
CA ARG A 644 -11.56 -15.61 34.36
C ARG A 644 -11.39 -14.74 35.59
N VAL A 645 -11.86 -15.24 36.73
CA VAL A 645 -11.63 -14.62 38.06
C VAL A 645 -10.20 -14.97 38.50
N ASN A 646 -9.38 -13.96 38.79
CA ASN A 646 -7.96 -14.10 39.18
C ASN A 646 -7.80 -14.30 40.71
#